data_4c3389f0d7bcfffc9f0d434fb3664d8c
#
_entry.id   4c3389f0d7bcfffc9f0d434fb3664d8c
#
_cell.length_a   1.000
_cell.length_b   1.000
_cell.length_c   1.000
_cell.angle_alpha   90.00
_cell.angle_beta   90.00
_cell.angle_gamma   90.00
#
_symmetry.space_group_name_H-M   'P 1'
#
loop_
_entity.id
_entity.type
_entity.pdbx_description
1 polymer ?
#
loop_
_entity_poly.entity_id
_entity_poly.type
_entity_poly.pdbx_seq_one_letter_code
_entity_poly.pdbx_strand_id
1 'polypeptide(L)'
;MKINKLMVMLGMVTALCTQGTTSTQAQELKQFTLEDLNFGGNNYHNMIAENRWTTWWGDELVRTDAEDCKLINKTTGKETVLFSLDDIKAKSGLNIHSLFSVSFPEAKKPLVLLSDSKHTQLLNWKTGKEVWTIENKDRMGAQAWDFNYGSRNTAYVKGDQLYVQTADGQTRQLTTDGSRNIVYGQSVHRDEFGISGGLFWSNLGGKLAFYRMDQSMVTDFPLIDIPDPTWVPTSGSRIAKEAPEKYPMAGETSHKVTVGVYDVKTGKTVWLKTGDPTDRYFTNIAWSPDDKTIYMFELNRDQNDCYLVAYDAETGNKKGAIYHETDAKYVEPQHPIVFLPWDHSKFIMQSQKDGFNHLYLMNTKGEQLKQITSGPWVVMDLVGFNEKRHSVIIASNERNLIQRNLYSVNVDNGKRTLIDDNGQGWHMASLSPSGQFVVDKYSTPTVPRNIAIVNVENGKKTRYLTATNPWKGYNVPEYKSGTLKAADGQTDLYYRMVMPVGFDPNKKYPTIIYVYGGPHAHNVDASWHWGSRSWETYMAQKGYLLFILDNRGSEHRGKEFEQVTFRHLGDNEVKDQMEGVKYLKSLPYVDADRIGVHGWSFGGFMTINLMTTHPEVFKVGVAGGPVIDWKWYEVMYGERYMDTPQTNPEGYASSSLIPKAKNLKGKLQIIIGLNDPVCLPQHSLSFIKQCIQDGTQPDFFVYPGEPHNMRGHQSTHLHERISQYFDDYLK
;
A
#
# COMPACT_ATOMS: atom_id res chain seq x y z
N MET A 1 40.84 79.87 -19.62
CA MET A 1 40.72 81.31 -19.46
C MET A 1 39.54 81.60 -18.52
N LYS A 2 39.80 82.13 -17.35
CA LYS A 2 38.97 82.96 -16.47
C LYS A 2 37.58 82.39 -16.02
N ILE A 3 37.36 82.16 -14.72
CA ILE A 3 37.29 82.94 -13.50
C ILE A 3 35.83 83.18 -13.05
N ASN A 4 35.50 82.64 -11.83
CA ASN A 4 34.76 83.25 -10.67
C ASN A 4 33.28 83.63 -10.87
N LYS A 5 32.40 83.39 -9.92
CA LYS A 5 32.34 83.73 -8.50
C LYS A 5 31.13 83.07 -7.78
N LEU A 6 31.36 82.61 -6.64
CA LEU A 6 30.62 82.53 -5.38
C LEU A 6 29.45 83.54 -5.19
N MET A 7 28.28 83.07 -4.78
CA MET A 7 27.39 83.80 -3.84
C MET A 7 26.58 82.82 -2.99
N VAL A 8 26.73 83.01 -1.72
CA VAL A 8 26.03 82.38 -0.61
C VAL A 8 24.66 83.02 -0.44
N MET A 9 23.57 82.25 -0.34
CA MET A 9 22.36 82.73 0.34
C MET A 9 21.74 81.62 1.16
N LEU A 10 21.57 81.88 2.41
CA LEU A 10 20.93 81.15 3.50
C LEU A 10 19.42 81.00 3.16
N GLY A 11 18.89 79.82 3.09
CA GLY A 11 17.45 79.56 2.99
C GLY A 11 17.08 78.40 3.87
N MET A 12 16.22 78.62 4.86
CA MET A 12 15.70 77.63 5.79
C MET A 12 15.20 76.37 5.14
N VAL A 13 15.74 75.22 5.50
CA VAL A 13 15.21 73.92 5.14
C VAL A 13 14.21 73.49 6.22
N THR A 14 12.94 73.56 5.89
CA THR A 14 11.86 72.80 6.57
C THR A 14 11.95 71.35 6.16
N ALA A 15 12.42 70.49 7.05
CA ALA A 15 12.42 69.04 6.87
C ALA A 15 10.98 68.55 6.99
N LEU A 16 10.35 68.23 5.83
CA LEU A 16 9.20 67.36 5.78
C LEU A 16 9.71 65.90 5.90
N CYS A 17 9.56 65.32 7.09
CA CYS A 17 9.63 63.87 7.27
C CYS A 17 8.43 63.22 6.57
N THR A 18 8.60 62.83 5.30
CA THR A 18 7.73 61.81 4.70
C THR A 18 8.11 60.47 5.32
N GLN A 19 7.36 60.04 6.33
CA GLN A 19 7.32 58.63 6.69
C GLN A 19 6.79 57.86 5.48
N GLY A 20 7.70 57.28 4.73
CA GLY A 20 7.37 56.24 3.76
C GLY A 20 6.86 55.03 4.55
N THR A 21 5.55 54.90 4.67
CA THR A 21 4.93 53.64 5.02
C THR A 21 5.23 52.68 3.86
N THR A 22 6.28 51.89 4.00
CA THR A 22 6.42 50.66 3.21
C THR A 22 5.26 49.79 3.63
N SER A 23 4.14 49.87 2.89
CA SER A 23 3.14 48.82 2.91
C SER A 23 3.84 47.59 2.37
N THR A 24 4.28 46.71 3.26
CA THR A 24 4.52 45.32 2.90
C THR A 24 3.19 44.83 2.37
N GLN A 25 3.00 44.82 1.03
CA GLN A 25 1.93 44.05 0.42
C GLN A 25 2.08 42.62 0.95
N ALA A 26 1.11 42.20 1.75
CA ALA A 26 1.04 40.80 2.18
C ALA A 26 1.00 39.99 0.88
N GLN A 27 1.99 39.18 0.66
CA GLN A 27 2.06 38.34 -0.53
C GLN A 27 0.79 37.48 -0.53
N GLU A 28 -0.05 37.63 -1.54
CA GLU A 28 -1.28 36.87 -1.69
C GLU A 28 -0.91 35.39 -1.79
N LEU A 29 -1.46 34.55 -0.88
CA LEU A 29 -1.18 33.13 -0.85
C LEU A 29 -1.81 32.45 -2.08
N LYS A 30 -1.05 31.56 -2.69
CA LYS A 30 -1.51 30.80 -3.85
C LYS A 30 -2.64 29.83 -3.46
N GLN A 31 -3.55 29.59 -4.40
CA GLN A 31 -4.54 28.53 -4.31
C GLN A 31 -4.01 27.28 -4.99
N PHE A 32 -4.37 26.12 -4.45
CA PHE A 32 -4.05 24.83 -5.08
C PHE A 32 -4.97 24.53 -6.24
N THR A 33 -4.43 23.87 -7.25
CA THR A 33 -5.19 23.24 -8.33
C THR A 33 -5.17 21.72 -8.18
N LEU A 34 -5.99 21.00 -8.94
CA LEU A 34 -5.88 19.54 -9.01
C LEU A 34 -4.58 19.09 -9.67
N GLU A 35 -4.02 19.89 -10.60
CA GLU A 35 -2.70 19.66 -11.18
C GLU A 35 -1.57 19.72 -10.13
N ASP A 36 -1.76 20.46 -9.04
CA ASP A 36 -0.84 20.51 -7.90
C ASP A 36 -1.04 19.30 -6.97
N LEU A 37 -2.27 18.97 -6.62
CA LEU A 37 -2.60 18.07 -5.51
C LEU A 37 -2.89 16.63 -5.92
N ASN A 38 -3.25 16.37 -7.18
CA ASN A 38 -3.50 15.01 -7.64
C ASN A 38 -2.22 14.36 -8.14
N PHE A 39 -1.98 13.10 -7.76
CA PHE A 39 -0.79 12.36 -8.18
C PHE A 39 -0.66 12.17 -9.70
N GLY A 40 -1.75 12.33 -10.47
CA GLY A 40 -1.75 12.36 -11.94
C GLY A 40 -1.58 13.77 -12.53
N GLY A 41 -1.47 14.80 -11.69
CA GLY A 41 -1.32 16.19 -12.11
C GLY A 41 0.11 16.54 -12.52
N ASN A 42 0.22 17.46 -13.46
CA ASN A 42 1.50 17.84 -14.05
C ASN A 42 2.47 18.51 -13.06
N ASN A 43 1.94 19.14 -12.00
CA ASN A 43 2.72 19.88 -11.02
C ASN A 43 2.88 19.14 -9.68
N TYR A 44 2.29 17.96 -9.55
CA TYR A 44 2.28 17.18 -8.30
C TYR A 44 3.68 16.93 -7.71
N HIS A 45 4.67 16.67 -8.57
CA HIS A 45 6.06 16.43 -8.15
C HIS A 45 6.67 17.60 -7.35
N ASN A 46 6.18 18.83 -7.54
CA ASN A 46 6.61 20.01 -6.79
C ASN A 46 5.90 20.14 -5.42
N MET A 47 4.81 19.40 -5.22
CA MET A 47 3.97 19.45 -4.01
C MET A 47 4.28 18.36 -3.00
N ILE A 48 5.19 17.44 -3.32
CA ILE A 48 5.66 16.40 -2.40
C ILE A 48 6.93 16.86 -1.67
N ALA A 49 7.04 16.48 -0.40
CA ALA A 49 8.22 16.80 0.40
C ALA A 49 9.49 16.19 -0.19
N GLU A 50 10.61 16.92 -0.13
CA GLU A 50 11.92 16.39 -0.54
C GLU A 50 12.14 14.99 0.04
N ASN A 51 12.63 14.10 -0.80
CA ASN A 51 13.02 12.74 -0.41
C ASN A 51 14.45 12.48 -0.87
N ARG A 52 15.18 11.70 -0.08
CA ARG A 52 16.49 11.17 -0.44
C ARG A 52 16.41 9.66 -0.45
N TRP A 53 16.65 9.08 -1.60
CA TRP A 53 16.70 7.64 -1.77
C TRP A 53 18.03 7.13 -1.26
N THR A 54 18.01 6.07 -0.47
CA THR A 54 19.20 5.49 0.13
C THR A 54 19.21 3.98 0.00
N THR A 55 20.38 3.41 -0.11
CA THR A 55 20.63 1.97 -0.09
C THR A 55 21.86 1.65 0.79
N TRP A 56 22.00 0.39 1.14
CA TRP A 56 23.10 -0.05 2.00
C TRP A 56 24.22 -0.70 1.19
N TRP A 57 25.45 -0.37 1.56
CA TRP A 57 26.69 -1.04 1.14
C TRP A 57 27.35 -1.65 2.38
N GLY A 58 26.97 -2.88 2.75
CA GLY A 58 27.18 -3.37 4.11
C GLY A 58 26.52 -2.40 5.10
N ASP A 59 27.26 -1.95 6.11
CA ASP A 59 26.76 -0.94 7.04
C ASP A 59 27.04 0.51 6.60
N GLU A 60 27.62 0.70 5.42
CA GLU A 60 27.74 2.04 4.86
C GLU A 60 26.47 2.46 4.14
N LEU A 61 26.08 3.70 4.38
CA LEU A 61 24.85 4.26 3.78
C LEU A 61 25.21 5.04 2.51
N VAL A 62 24.53 4.73 1.42
CA VAL A 62 24.71 5.38 0.12
C VAL A 62 23.40 6.05 -0.30
N ARG A 63 23.46 7.34 -0.64
CA ARG A 63 22.41 8.01 -1.36
C ARG A 63 22.48 7.65 -2.84
N THR A 64 21.34 7.33 -3.44
CA THR A 64 21.20 7.11 -4.87
C THR A 64 20.23 8.15 -5.45
N ASP A 65 20.57 8.69 -6.61
CA ASP A 65 19.67 9.56 -7.39
C ASP A 65 19.84 9.32 -8.90
N ALA A 66 19.33 10.24 -9.72
CA ALA A 66 19.44 10.07 -11.17
C ALA A 66 20.88 10.16 -11.67
N GLU A 67 21.69 11.04 -11.07
CA GLU A 67 22.96 11.48 -11.62
C GLU A 67 24.18 10.89 -10.91
N ASP A 68 24.06 10.61 -9.59
CA ASP A 68 25.23 10.14 -8.81
C ASP A 68 24.85 9.22 -7.63
N CYS A 69 25.87 8.52 -7.13
CA CYS A 69 25.83 7.81 -5.85
C CYS A 69 26.78 8.47 -4.86
N LYS A 70 26.30 8.74 -3.66
CA LYS A 70 27.05 9.43 -2.60
C LYS A 70 27.12 8.62 -1.32
N LEU A 71 28.31 8.44 -0.78
CA LEU A 71 28.50 7.90 0.56
C LEU A 71 28.05 8.93 1.59
N ILE A 72 27.22 8.52 2.54
CA ILE A 72 26.75 9.36 3.64
C ILE A 72 27.53 9.04 4.90
N ASN A 73 28.17 10.04 5.49
CA ASN A 73 28.75 9.92 6.82
C ASN A 73 27.64 9.83 7.88
N LYS A 74 27.48 8.64 8.46
CA LYS A 74 26.39 8.35 9.43
C LYS A 74 26.40 9.20 10.71
N THR A 75 27.52 9.86 11.00
CA THR A 75 27.68 10.71 12.20
C THR A 75 27.41 12.18 11.92
N THR A 76 27.67 12.66 10.71
CA THR A 76 27.57 14.08 10.35
C THR A 76 26.52 14.38 9.29
N GLY A 77 26.01 13.35 8.57
CA GLY A 77 25.11 13.51 7.41
C GLY A 77 25.81 14.05 6.15
N LYS A 78 27.13 14.28 6.18
CA LYS A 78 27.87 14.79 5.01
C LYS A 78 27.95 13.73 3.92
N GLU A 79 27.81 14.17 2.67
CA GLU A 79 27.85 13.34 1.47
C GLU A 79 29.21 13.46 0.77
N THR A 80 29.69 12.36 0.20
CA THR A 80 30.88 12.29 -0.65
C THR A 80 30.56 11.46 -1.87
N VAL A 81 30.76 11.99 -3.08
CA VAL A 81 30.49 11.29 -4.33
C VAL A 81 31.34 10.02 -4.44
N LEU A 82 30.72 8.89 -4.71
CA LEU A 82 31.38 7.62 -5.04
C LEU A 82 31.64 7.52 -6.56
N PHE A 83 30.63 7.83 -7.36
CA PHE A 83 30.67 7.85 -8.83
C PHE A 83 29.44 8.58 -9.39
N SER A 84 29.57 9.04 -10.64
CA SER A 84 28.46 9.63 -11.39
C SER A 84 27.87 8.65 -12.41
N LEU A 85 26.70 9.00 -12.95
CA LEU A 85 26.05 8.23 -14.02
C LEU A 85 26.95 8.14 -15.28
N ASP A 86 27.56 9.28 -15.70
CA ASP A 86 28.44 9.31 -16.87
C ASP A 86 29.69 8.43 -16.68
N ASP A 87 30.26 8.48 -15.48
CA ASP A 87 31.43 7.65 -15.10
C ASP A 87 31.10 6.14 -15.17
N ILE A 88 29.93 5.75 -14.66
CA ILE A 88 29.47 4.37 -14.68
C ILE A 88 29.08 3.92 -16.09
N LYS A 89 28.42 4.75 -16.87
CA LYS A 89 28.13 4.45 -18.30
C LYS A 89 29.41 4.16 -19.09
N ALA A 90 30.40 5.04 -18.94
CA ALA A 90 31.69 4.88 -19.63
C ALA A 90 32.40 3.58 -19.23
N LYS A 91 32.31 3.15 -17.96
CA LYS A 91 32.95 1.95 -17.43
C LYS A 91 32.18 0.67 -17.73
N SER A 92 30.84 0.70 -17.65
CA SER A 92 30.01 -0.49 -17.80
C SER A 92 29.65 -0.83 -19.24
N GLY A 93 29.56 0.18 -20.10
CA GLY A 93 29.01 0.05 -21.45
C GLY A 93 27.49 -0.19 -21.49
N LEU A 94 26.79 -0.15 -20.35
CA LEU A 94 25.36 -0.36 -20.25
C LEU A 94 24.55 0.90 -20.61
N ASN A 95 23.36 0.71 -21.16
CA ASN A 95 22.41 1.79 -21.44
C ASN A 95 21.53 2.10 -20.23
N ILE A 96 22.13 2.62 -19.17
CA ILE A 96 21.43 3.06 -17.97
C ILE A 96 21.11 4.57 -18.03
N HIS A 97 19.98 4.96 -17.44
CA HIS A 97 19.50 6.35 -17.51
C HIS A 97 19.43 7.03 -16.14
N SER A 98 19.57 6.26 -15.06
CA SER A 98 19.62 6.76 -13.69
C SER A 98 20.28 5.77 -12.76
N LEU A 99 20.68 6.24 -11.57
CA LEU A 99 21.31 5.40 -10.53
C LEU A 99 20.35 5.10 -9.35
N PHE A 100 19.06 5.33 -9.49
CA PHE A 100 18.09 5.04 -8.41
C PHE A 100 18.00 3.55 -8.05
N SER A 101 18.15 2.66 -9.01
CA SER A 101 17.96 1.20 -8.85
C SER A 101 19.24 0.41 -8.64
N VAL A 102 20.38 1.09 -8.48
CA VAL A 102 21.65 0.38 -8.23
C VAL A 102 21.70 -0.20 -6.82
N SER A 103 22.41 -1.31 -6.66
CA SER A 103 22.61 -1.92 -5.35
C SER A 103 24.08 -2.32 -5.13
N PHE A 104 24.45 -2.48 -3.86
CA PHE A 104 25.81 -2.79 -3.41
C PHE A 104 25.82 -4.13 -2.67
N PRO A 105 25.81 -5.25 -3.40
CA PRO A 105 25.54 -6.57 -2.81
C PRO A 105 26.68 -7.09 -1.93
N GLU A 106 27.88 -6.52 -2.03
CA GLU A 106 29.06 -7.00 -1.31
C GLU A 106 29.65 -5.93 -0.39
N ALA A 107 29.50 -6.13 0.92
CA ALA A 107 30.07 -5.26 1.93
C ALA A 107 31.57 -5.06 1.74
N LYS A 108 32.06 -3.83 1.92
CA LYS A 108 33.47 -3.43 1.85
C LYS A 108 34.15 -3.61 0.49
N LYS A 109 33.48 -4.17 -0.52
CA LYS A 109 34.02 -4.25 -1.88
C LYS A 109 33.44 -3.15 -2.74
N PRO A 110 34.23 -2.50 -3.62
CA PRO A 110 33.73 -1.44 -4.48
C PRO A 110 32.97 -2.01 -5.68
N LEU A 111 31.93 -2.81 -5.41
CA LEU A 111 31.15 -3.50 -6.42
C LEU A 111 29.71 -2.94 -6.43
N VAL A 112 29.26 -2.56 -7.61
CA VAL A 112 27.90 -2.10 -7.87
C VAL A 112 27.20 -3.05 -8.83
N LEU A 113 25.97 -3.39 -8.51
CA LEU A 113 25.07 -4.15 -9.38
C LEU A 113 24.26 -3.17 -10.20
N LEU A 114 24.37 -3.29 -11.52
CA LEU A 114 23.74 -2.45 -12.52
C LEU A 114 22.82 -3.29 -13.40
N SER A 115 21.75 -2.71 -13.90
CA SER A 115 20.91 -3.36 -14.91
C SER A 115 20.44 -2.36 -15.95
N ASP A 116 20.41 -2.78 -17.20
CA ASP A 116 19.65 -2.16 -18.26
C ASP A 116 18.57 -3.14 -18.78
N SER A 117 17.90 -2.83 -19.88
CA SER A 117 16.88 -3.71 -20.46
C SER A 117 17.42 -5.06 -20.95
N LYS A 118 18.73 -5.16 -21.19
CA LYS A 118 19.37 -6.33 -21.82
C LYS A 118 20.30 -7.07 -20.89
N HIS A 119 20.87 -6.40 -19.89
CA HIS A 119 21.95 -6.98 -19.08
C HIS A 119 21.77 -6.66 -17.60
N THR A 120 22.26 -7.57 -16.76
CA THR A 120 22.58 -7.34 -15.35
C THR A 120 24.07 -7.56 -15.16
N GLN A 121 24.78 -6.57 -14.62
CA GLN A 121 26.24 -6.55 -14.52
C GLN A 121 26.69 -6.22 -13.11
N LEU A 122 27.66 -6.94 -12.61
CA LEU A 122 28.42 -6.58 -11.41
C LEU A 122 29.75 -5.93 -11.83
N LEU A 123 29.93 -4.67 -11.47
CA LEU A 123 31.05 -3.84 -11.87
C LEU A 123 31.83 -3.33 -10.66
N ASN A 124 33.17 -3.34 -10.73
CA ASN A 124 33.98 -2.57 -9.81
C ASN A 124 34.01 -1.10 -10.26
N TRP A 125 33.29 -0.23 -9.55
CA TRP A 125 33.14 1.18 -9.96
C TRP A 125 34.43 1.99 -9.88
N LYS A 126 35.43 1.56 -9.05
CA LYS A 126 36.72 2.26 -8.96
C LYS A 126 37.61 1.98 -10.16
N THR A 127 37.70 0.73 -10.57
CA THR A 127 38.61 0.29 -11.62
C THR A 127 37.98 0.16 -13.00
N GLY A 128 36.64 0.12 -13.09
CA GLY A 128 35.92 -0.21 -14.32
C GLY A 128 35.98 -1.70 -14.68
N LYS A 129 36.53 -2.55 -13.82
CA LYS A 129 36.64 -3.98 -14.11
C LYS A 129 35.27 -4.64 -13.94
N GLU A 130 34.77 -5.26 -14.99
CA GLU A 130 33.64 -6.17 -14.94
C GLU A 130 33.99 -7.40 -14.09
N VAL A 131 33.09 -7.79 -13.20
CA VAL A 131 33.19 -9.03 -12.44
C VAL A 131 32.41 -10.14 -13.16
N TRP A 132 31.19 -9.84 -13.59
CA TRP A 132 30.37 -10.67 -14.44
C TRP A 132 29.25 -9.85 -15.08
N THR A 133 28.74 -10.33 -16.21
CA THR A 133 27.56 -9.80 -16.90
C THR A 133 26.67 -10.97 -17.33
N ILE A 134 25.37 -10.81 -17.15
CA ILE A 134 24.34 -11.75 -17.57
C ILE A 134 23.40 -11.04 -18.54
N GLU A 135 23.12 -11.68 -19.66
CA GLU A 135 22.11 -11.21 -20.60
C GLU A 135 20.71 -11.45 -20.01
N ASN A 136 19.88 -10.41 -19.94
CA ASN A 136 18.50 -10.51 -19.47
C ASN A 136 17.57 -10.98 -20.61
N LYS A 137 17.77 -12.24 -21.06
CA LYS A 137 16.93 -12.80 -22.11
C LYS A 137 15.48 -12.77 -21.69
N ASP A 138 14.63 -12.31 -22.63
CA ASP A 138 13.17 -12.36 -22.49
C ASP A 138 12.57 -11.66 -21.25
N ARG A 139 13.35 -10.94 -20.45
CA ARG A 139 12.88 -10.19 -19.29
C ARG A 139 11.90 -9.08 -19.67
N MET A 140 12.12 -8.45 -20.82
CA MET A 140 11.15 -7.49 -21.36
C MET A 140 9.89 -8.22 -21.83
N GLY A 141 8.73 -7.82 -21.29
CA GLY A 141 7.44 -8.44 -21.56
C GLY A 141 7.21 -9.75 -20.79
N ALA A 142 8.05 -10.08 -19.81
CA ALA A 142 7.76 -11.17 -18.87
C ALA A 142 6.59 -10.79 -17.95
N GLN A 143 5.70 -11.76 -17.71
CA GLN A 143 4.54 -11.60 -16.80
C GLN A 143 4.98 -11.58 -15.33
N ALA A 144 6.05 -12.31 -15.00
CA ALA A 144 6.73 -12.31 -13.72
C ALA A 144 8.20 -12.65 -13.90
N TRP A 145 9.05 -12.17 -13.00
CA TRP A 145 10.46 -12.57 -12.97
C TRP A 145 11.05 -12.36 -11.58
N ASP A 146 12.06 -13.17 -11.24
CA ASP A 146 12.82 -13.05 -10.01
C ASP A 146 14.29 -13.46 -10.24
N PHE A 147 15.23 -12.69 -9.70
CA PHE A 147 16.67 -12.87 -9.84
C PHE A 147 17.32 -13.17 -8.50
N ASN A 148 18.01 -14.30 -8.40
CA ASN A 148 18.81 -14.62 -7.23
C ASN A 148 20.26 -14.18 -7.45
N TYR A 149 20.72 -13.21 -6.67
CA TYR A 149 22.08 -12.66 -6.78
C TYR A 149 23.16 -13.72 -6.51
N GLY A 150 22.98 -14.57 -5.50
CA GLY A 150 23.98 -15.56 -5.07
C GLY A 150 24.31 -16.60 -6.15
N SER A 151 23.28 -17.19 -6.75
CA SER A 151 23.42 -18.15 -7.84
C SER A 151 23.52 -17.50 -9.22
N ARG A 152 23.10 -16.25 -9.36
CA ARG A 152 22.92 -15.51 -10.62
C ARG A 152 21.91 -16.16 -11.56
N ASN A 153 21.01 -16.94 -11.02
CA ASN A 153 19.90 -17.53 -11.78
C ASN A 153 18.71 -16.57 -11.83
N THR A 154 17.98 -16.59 -12.94
CA THR A 154 16.73 -15.83 -13.12
C THR A 154 15.61 -16.78 -13.46
N ALA A 155 14.49 -16.69 -12.73
CA ALA A 155 13.22 -17.31 -13.11
C ALA A 155 12.35 -16.24 -13.76
N TYR A 156 11.58 -16.62 -14.81
CA TYR A 156 10.65 -15.70 -15.43
C TYR A 156 9.50 -16.43 -16.12
N VAL A 157 8.37 -15.75 -16.28
CA VAL A 157 7.19 -16.24 -16.99
C VAL A 157 7.00 -15.41 -18.25
N LYS A 158 6.96 -16.07 -19.40
CA LYS A 158 6.73 -15.41 -20.69
C LYS A 158 5.86 -16.29 -21.59
N GLY A 159 4.83 -15.70 -22.19
CA GLY A 159 3.85 -16.44 -22.97
C GLY A 159 3.21 -17.56 -22.16
N ASP A 160 2.90 -17.28 -20.89
CA ASP A 160 2.32 -18.18 -19.88
C ASP A 160 3.23 -19.37 -19.45
N GLN A 161 4.43 -19.49 -20.00
CA GLN A 161 5.36 -20.56 -19.64
C GLN A 161 6.43 -20.08 -18.66
N LEU A 162 6.80 -20.96 -17.73
CA LEU A 162 7.86 -20.71 -16.76
C LEU A 162 9.22 -21.15 -17.32
N TYR A 163 10.21 -20.30 -17.15
CA TYR A 163 11.59 -20.50 -17.58
C TYR A 163 12.57 -20.24 -16.43
N VAL A 164 13.72 -20.90 -16.49
CA VAL A 164 14.90 -20.59 -15.68
C VAL A 164 16.09 -20.36 -16.59
N GLN A 165 16.72 -19.20 -16.44
CA GLN A 165 18.01 -18.89 -17.04
C GLN A 165 19.10 -19.02 -15.95
N THR A 166 20.11 -19.83 -16.22
CA THR A 166 21.27 -20.03 -15.32
C THR A 166 22.37 -19.00 -15.56
N ALA A 167 23.32 -18.93 -14.62
CA ALA A 167 24.43 -17.98 -14.65
C ALA A 167 25.30 -18.02 -15.92
N ASP A 168 25.34 -19.15 -16.62
CA ASP A 168 26.05 -19.36 -17.90
C ASP A 168 25.20 -18.95 -19.11
N GLY A 169 24.02 -18.36 -18.89
CA GLY A 169 23.12 -17.89 -19.94
C GLY A 169 22.25 -18.97 -20.58
N GLN A 170 22.33 -20.23 -20.13
CA GLN A 170 21.44 -21.28 -20.61
C GLN A 170 20.03 -21.07 -20.09
N THR A 171 19.06 -21.18 -20.96
CA THR A 171 17.62 -21.07 -20.62
C THR A 171 16.94 -22.42 -20.74
N ARG A 172 16.18 -22.80 -19.73
CA ARG A 172 15.33 -24.01 -19.72
C ARG A 172 13.89 -23.62 -19.54
N GLN A 173 13.05 -24.11 -20.43
CA GLN A 173 11.61 -24.06 -20.28
C GLN A 173 11.16 -25.16 -19.32
N LEU A 174 10.42 -24.78 -18.26
CA LEU A 174 9.97 -25.72 -17.23
C LEU A 174 8.57 -26.24 -17.47
N THR A 175 7.73 -25.48 -18.18
CA THR A 175 6.31 -25.80 -18.42
C THR A 175 5.96 -25.64 -19.89
N THR A 176 4.92 -26.38 -20.33
CA THR A 176 4.44 -26.36 -21.72
C THR A 176 2.92 -26.24 -21.83
N ASP A 177 2.21 -26.29 -20.70
CA ASP A 177 0.75 -26.26 -20.59
C ASP A 177 0.25 -24.94 -19.99
N GLY A 178 1.15 -23.99 -19.76
CA GLY A 178 0.80 -22.65 -19.29
C GLY A 178 -0.17 -21.96 -20.26
N SER A 179 -1.14 -21.28 -19.69
CA SER A 179 -2.20 -20.59 -20.42
C SER A 179 -2.95 -19.68 -19.48
N ARG A 180 -3.94 -18.94 -20.01
CA ARG A 180 -4.87 -18.17 -19.17
C ARG A 180 -5.55 -19.04 -18.08
N ASN A 181 -5.75 -20.34 -18.35
CA ASN A 181 -6.38 -21.26 -17.39
C ASN A 181 -5.38 -21.92 -16.43
N ILE A 182 -4.14 -22.08 -16.84
CA ILE A 182 -3.07 -22.70 -16.05
C ILE A 182 -1.96 -21.67 -15.88
N VAL A 183 -1.93 -21.05 -14.73
CA VAL A 183 -1.03 -19.92 -14.43
C VAL A 183 0.17 -20.41 -13.61
N TYR A 184 1.37 -20.08 -14.07
CA TYR A 184 2.62 -20.43 -13.39
C TYR A 184 3.37 -19.20 -12.89
N GLY A 185 4.01 -19.31 -11.73
CA GLY A 185 4.99 -18.35 -11.23
C GLY A 185 4.47 -16.93 -11.00
N GLN A 186 3.17 -16.75 -10.99
CA GLN A 186 2.51 -15.49 -10.71
C GLN A 186 1.77 -15.57 -9.36
N SER A 187 1.29 -14.43 -8.87
CA SER A 187 0.48 -14.38 -7.66
C SER A 187 -0.78 -15.23 -7.78
N VAL A 188 -1.23 -15.77 -6.66
CA VAL A 188 -2.42 -16.63 -6.58
C VAL A 188 -3.37 -16.07 -5.52
N HIS A 189 -4.55 -16.68 -5.39
CA HIS A 189 -5.55 -16.31 -4.38
C HIS A 189 -5.88 -14.81 -4.40
N ARG A 190 -5.84 -14.21 -5.61
CA ARG A 190 -6.16 -12.78 -5.86
C ARG A 190 -5.39 -11.80 -4.97
N ASP A 191 -4.10 -12.10 -4.74
CA ASP A 191 -3.18 -11.30 -3.91
C ASP A 191 -3.56 -11.22 -2.42
N GLU A 192 -4.49 -12.06 -1.96
CA GLU A 192 -4.86 -12.15 -0.55
C GLU A 192 -3.75 -12.81 0.29
N PHE A 193 -3.87 -12.76 1.61
CA PHE A 193 -2.94 -13.36 2.58
C PHE A 193 -1.50 -12.84 2.50
N GLY A 194 -1.30 -11.60 2.02
CA GLY A 194 0.03 -11.01 1.84
C GLY A 194 0.82 -11.58 0.66
N ILE A 195 0.18 -12.33 -0.24
CA ILE A 195 0.80 -12.86 -1.45
C ILE A 195 1.02 -11.71 -2.44
N SER A 196 2.25 -11.57 -2.97
CA SER A 196 2.60 -10.54 -3.95
C SER A 196 3.34 -11.09 -5.18
N GLY A 197 3.54 -12.40 -5.25
CA GLY A 197 4.22 -13.06 -6.36
C GLY A 197 4.15 -14.57 -6.27
N GLY A 198 4.73 -15.26 -7.25
CA GLY A 198 4.65 -16.71 -7.34
C GLY A 198 5.97 -17.44 -7.60
N LEU A 199 7.12 -16.74 -7.48
CA LEU A 199 8.46 -17.27 -7.65
C LEU A 199 9.25 -17.10 -6.36
N PHE A 200 9.87 -18.15 -5.84
CA PHE A 200 10.54 -18.14 -4.54
C PHE A 200 11.85 -18.91 -4.63
N TRP A 201 12.97 -18.23 -4.89
CA TRP A 201 14.28 -18.83 -4.86
C TRP A 201 14.66 -19.31 -3.46
N SER A 202 15.27 -20.46 -3.36
CA SER A 202 15.95 -20.90 -2.14
C SER A 202 17.10 -19.97 -1.78
N ASN A 203 17.53 -19.96 -0.53
CA ASN A 203 18.54 -19.00 -0.05
C ASN A 203 19.85 -19.06 -0.85
N LEU A 204 20.27 -20.26 -1.25
CA LEU A 204 21.46 -20.49 -2.08
C LEU A 204 21.18 -20.40 -3.58
N GLY A 205 19.93 -20.22 -3.98
CA GLY A 205 19.51 -20.08 -5.38
C GLY A 205 19.64 -21.36 -6.22
N GLY A 206 19.81 -22.50 -5.58
CA GLY A 206 19.89 -23.81 -6.26
C GLY A 206 18.54 -24.45 -6.56
N LYS A 207 17.49 -23.97 -5.91
CA LYS A 207 16.12 -24.44 -6.08
C LYS A 207 15.16 -23.28 -6.22
N LEU A 208 14.08 -23.48 -6.97
CA LEU A 208 12.99 -22.51 -7.16
C LEU A 208 11.67 -23.15 -6.76
N ALA A 209 11.02 -22.63 -5.71
CA ALA A 209 9.62 -22.93 -5.46
C ALA A 209 8.74 -21.96 -6.28
N PHE A 210 7.61 -22.46 -6.79
CA PHE A 210 6.70 -21.66 -7.60
C PHE A 210 5.26 -22.11 -7.47
N TYR A 211 4.34 -21.19 -7.60
CA TYR A 211 2.91 -21.49 -7.69
C TYR A 211 2.52 -21.99 -9.08
N ARG A 212 1.60 -22.95 -9.11
CA ARG A 212 0.76 -23.31 -10.25
C ARG A 212 -0.68 -23.17 -9.83
N MET A 213 -1.43 -22.36 -10.54
CA MET A 213 -2.86 -22.16 -10.31
C MET A 213 -3.65 -22.69 -11.51
N ASP A 214 -4.53 -23.65 -11.27
CA ASP A 214 -5.55 -24.09 -12.21
C ASP A 214 -6.84 -23.33 -11.93
N GLN A 215 -7.23 -22.47 -12.85
CA GLN A 215 -8.47 -21.71 -12.83
C GLN A 215 -9.41 -22.04 -14.00
N SER A 216 -9.23 -23.22 -14.63
CA SER A 216 -10.05 -23.66 -15.76
C SER A 216 -11.52 -23.75 -15.39
N MET A 217 -11.82 -24.12 -14.15
CA MET A 217 -13.18 -24.27 -13.62
C MET A 217 -13.80 -22.94 -13.13
N VAL A 218 -13.01 -21.86 -13.03
CA VAL A 218 -13.51 -20.56 -12.56
C VAL A 218 -14.31 -19.88 -13.66
N THR A 219 -15.43 -19.29 -13.28
CA THR A 219 -16.31 -18.57 -14.20
C THR A 219 -15.60 -17.35 -14.81
N ASP A 220 -15.81 -17.15 -16.10
CA ASP A 220 -15.40 -15.95 -16.82
C ASP A 220 -16.44 -14.85 -16.67
N PHE A 221 -15.97 -13.67 -16.20
CA PHE A 221 -16.77 -12.47 -16.27
C PHE A 221 -16.43 -11.70 -17.57
N PRO A 222 -17.43 -11.29 -18.39
CA PRO A 222 -17.21 -10.68 -19.70
C PRO A 222 -16.87 -9.18 -19.56
N LEU A 223 -15.59 -8.85 -19.36
CA LEU A 223 -15.11 -7.50 -19.56
C LEU A 223 -14.93 -7.21 -21.05
N ILE A 224 -14.95 -5.94 -21.41
CA ILE A 224 -14.88 -5.49 -22.81
C ILE A 224 -13.74 -4.50 -22.93
N ASP A 225 -12.81 -4.76 -23.84
CA ASP A 225 -11.76 -3.85 -24.23
C ASP A 225 -12.22 -2.94 -25.38
N ILE A 226 -12.25 -1.63 -25.12
CA ILE A 226 -12.65 -0.61 -26.10
C ILE A 226 -11.40 -0.07 -26.77
N PRO A 227 -11.30 -0.11 -28.11
CA PRO A 227 -10.12 0.39 -28.81
C PRO A 227 -9.98 1.91 -28.70
N ASP A 228 -8.73 2.37 -28.83
CA ASP A 228 -8.38 3.78 -28.85
C ASP A 228 -9.17 4.52 -29.94
N PRO A 229 -9.82 5.66 -29.63
CA PRO A 229 -10.55 6.46 -30.61
C PRO A 229 -9.67 7.05 -31.73
N THR A 230 -8.35 7.13 -31.50
CA THR A 230 -7.35 7.59 -32.49
C THR A 230 -6.88 6.47 -33.44
N TRP A 231 -7.61 5.35 -33.48
CA TRP A 231 -7.26 4.20 -34.31
C TRP A 231 -6.98 4.60 -35.76
N VAL A 232 -5.91 4.02 -36.32
CA VAL A 232 -5.56 4.08 -37.73
C VAL A 232 -5.44 2.67 -38.30
N PRO A 233 -5.67 2.45 -39.60
CA PRO A 233 -5.72 1.08 -40.19
C PRO A 233 -4.49 0.20 -39.94
N THR A 234 -3.36 0.77 -39.58
CA THR A 234 -2.09 0.08 -39.34
C THR A 234 -1.81 -0.21 -37.85
N SER A 235 -2.65 0.27 -36.92
CA SER A 235 -2.36 0.27 -35.47
C SER A 235 -3.35 -0.54 -34.61
N GLY A 236 -3.88 -1.66 -35.08
CA GLY A 236 -4.68 -2.54 -34.25
C GLY A 236 -6.15 -2.67 -34.64
N SER A 237 -6.98 -3.16 -33.73
CA SER A 237 -8.40 -3.40 -33.97
C SER A 237 -9.23 -2.13 -33.79
N ARG A 238 -10.19 -1.89 -34.68
CA ARG A 238 -11.22 -0.86 -34.53
C ARG A 238 -12.51 -1.36 -33.86
N ILE A 239 -12.56 -2.64 -33.52
CA ILE A 239 -13.74 -3.29 -32.99
C ILE A 239 -13.46 -3.67 -31.54
N ALA A 240 -14.40 -3.36 -30.64
CA ALA A 240 -14.34 -3.79 -29.26
C ALA A 240 -14.19 -5.31 -29.16
N LYS A 241 -13.44 -5.78 -28.18
CA LYS A 241 -13.16 -7.21 -27.97
C LYS A 241 -13.58 -7.65 -26.57
N GLU A 242 -13.92 -8.90 -26.45
CA GLU A 242 -14.03 -9.52 -25.14
C GLU A 242 -12.65 -9.60 -24.48
N ALA A 243 -12.59 -9.23 -23.20
CA ALA A 243 -11.43 -9.33 -22.33
C ALA A 243 -11.85 -9.98 -21.01
N PRO A 244 -12.31 -11.24 -21.02
CA PRO A 244 -12.94 -11.85 -19.86
C PRO A 244 -11.97 -12.00 -18.68
N GLU A 245 -12.46 -11.75 -17.48
CA GLU A 245 -11.75 -11.94 -16.22
C GLU A 245 -12.17 -13.24 -15.54
N LYS A 246 -11.21 -14.06 -15.09
CA LYS A 246 -11.46 -15.21 -14.22
C LYS A 246 -11.83 -14.72 -12.84
N TYR A 247 -13.09 -14.83 -12.47
CA TYR A 247 -13.57 -14.26 -11.22
C TYR A 247 -14.37 -15.31 -10.40
N PRO A 248 -13.75 -15.89 -9.34
CA PRO A 248 -14.45 -16.82 -8.46
C PRO A 248 -15.34 -16.03 -7.48
N MET A 249 -16.64 -15.98 -7.75
CA MET A 249 -17.58 -15.30 -6.85
C MET A 249 -17.85 -16.10 -5.59
N ALA A 250 -18.19 -15.44 -4.50
CA ALA A 250 -18.52 -16.06 -3.21
C ALA A 250 -19.59 -17.16 -3.38
N GLY A 251 -19.34 -18.33 -2.80
CA GLY A 251 -20.20 -19.51 -2.91
C GLY A 251 -20.04 -20.31 -4.19
N GLU A 252 -19.26 -19.82 -5.17
CA GLU A 252 -19.02 -20.49 -6.45
C GLU A 252 -17.72 -21.31 -6.45
N THR A 253 -17.46 -22.03 -7.54
CA THR A 253 -16.23 -22.82 -7.70
C THR A 253 -15.00 -21.93 -7.77
N SER A 254 -14.00 -22.20 -6.92
CA SER A 254 -12.73 -21.49 -6.88
C SER A 254 -11.62 -22.26 -7.60
N HIS A 255 -10.50 -21.58 -7.84
CA HIS A 255 -9.29 -22.14 -8.43
C HIS A 255 -8.58 -23.11 -7.47
N LYS A 256 -7.67 -23.91 -8.04
CA LYS A 256 -6.84 -24.88 -7.31
C LYS A 256 -5.37 -24.51 -7.45
N VAL A 257 -4.67 -24.42 -6.33
CA VAL A 257 -3.24 -24.07 -6.32
C VAL A 257 -2.41 -25.28 -5.90
N THR A 258 -1.28 -25.46 -6.55
CA THR A 258 -0.23 -26.41 -6.17
C THR A 258 1.13 -25.70 -6.17
N VAL A 259 2.11 -26.28 -5.47
CA VAL A 259 3.46 -25.73 -5.38
C VAL A 259 4.45 -26.71 -5.98
N GLY A 260 5.18 -26.26 -7.00
CA GLY A 260 6.30 -26.99 -7.59
C GLY A 260 7.64 -26.51 -7.02
N VAL A 261 8.61 -27.42 -6.98
CA VAL A 261 10.00 -27.12 -6.60
C VAL A 261 10.91 -27.65 -7.72
N TYR A 262 11.54 -26.71 -8.42
CA TYR A 262 12.51 -27.02 -9.46
C TYR A 262 13.93 -27.01 -8.89
N ASP A 263 14.69 -28.06 -9.15
CA ASP A 263 16.11 -28.16 -8.80
C ASP A 263 16.96 -27.85 -10.04
N VAL A 264 17.73 -26.76 -9.98
CA VAL A 264 18.53 -26.25 -11.09
C VAL A 264 19.61 -27.25 -11.52
N LYS A 265 20.20 -27.96 -10.56
CA LYS A 265 21.31 -28.92 -10.81
C LYS A 265 20.81 -30.17 -11.52
N THR A 266 19.69 -30.72 -11.07
CA THR A 266 19.15 -31.98 -11.62
C THR A 266 18.23 -31.76 -12.82
N GLY A 267 17.70 -30.53 -12.97
CA GLY A 267 16.72 -30.18 -14.00
C GLY A 267 15.33 -30.80 -13.75
N LYS A 268 15.05 -31.26 -12.53
CA LYS A 268 13.80 -31.92 -12.17
C LYS A 268 12.89 -31.01 -11.35
N THR A 269 11.60 -31.14 -11.57
CA THR A 269 10.55 -30.51 -10.73
C THR A 269 9.91 -31.61 -9.88
N VAL A 270 9.75 -31.36 -8.58
CA VAL A 270 8.91 -32.14 -7.69
C VAL A 270 7.72 -31.28 -7.25
N TRP A 271 6.57 -31.91 -7.02
CA TRP A 271 5.38 -31.25 -6.52
C TRP A 271 5.21 -31.52 -5.03
N LEU A 272 4.90 -30.51 -4.22
CA LEU A 272 4.58 -30.70 -2.82
C LEU A 272 3.30 -31.52 -2.70
N LYS A 273 3.35 -32.58 -1.88
CA LYS A 273 2.24 -33.52 -1.69
C LYS A 273 1.26 -32.98 -0.64
N THR A 274 0.56 -31.92 -1.04
CA THR A 274 -0.41 -31.23 -0.16
C THR A 274 -1.74 -31.95 -0.03
N GLY A 275 -2.00 -32.97 -0.86
CA GLY A 275 -3.30 -33.60 -1.02
C GLY A 275 -4.18 -32.86 -2.02
N ASP A 276 -5.50 -33.00 -1.91
CA ASP A 276 -6.47 -32.31 -2.76
C ASP A 276 -6.41 -30.78 -2.51
N PRO A 277 -6.12 -29.96 -3.54
CA PRO A 277 -6.07 -28.52 -3.40
C PRO A 277 -7.44 -27.83 -3.47
N THR A 278 -8.53 -28.60 -3.62
CA THR A 278 -9.89 -28.06 -3.70
C THR A 278 -10.27 -27.39 -2.39
N ASP A 279 -10.79 -26.16 -2.48
CA ASP A 279 -11.27 -25.37 -1.33
C ASP A 279 -10.21 -25.18 -0.22
N ARG A 280 -8.97 -24.93 -0.65
CA ARG A 280 -7.83 -24.69 0.23
C ARG A 280 -6.95 -23.57 -0.33
N TYR A 281 -6.28 -22.87 0.59
CA TYR A 281 -5.32 -21.81 0.27
C TYR A 281 -3.93 -22.21 0.78
N PHE A 282 -2.91 -21.94 -0.06
CA PHE A 282 -1.50 -22.20 0.22
C PHE A 282 -0.72 -20.90 0.16
N THR A 283 -0.25 -20.44 1.31
CA THR A 283 0.21 -19.06 1.45
C THR A 283 1.55 -18.97 2.16
N ASN A 284 2.25 -17.84 1.98
CA ASN A 284 3.38 -17.47 2.81
C ASN A 284 4.51 -18.50 2.80
N ILE A 285 5.00 -18.85 1.61
CA ILE A 285 6.09 -19.81 1.42
C ILE A 285 7.39 -19.27 2.04
N ALA A 286 8.07 -20.09 2.84
CA ALA A 286 9.38 -19.81 3.43
C ALA A 286 10.31 -21.00 3.25
N TRP A 287 11.58 -20.73 2.90
CA TRP A 287 12.64 -21.72 2.85
C TRP A 287 13.35 -21.88 4.19
N SER A 288 13.69 -23.11 4.56
CA SER A 288 14.69 -23.33 5.62
C SER A 288 16.05 -22.79 5.19
N PRO A 289 16.89 -22.32 6.13
CA PRO A 289 18.20 -21.76 5.79
C PRO A 289 19.14 -22.72 5.04
N ASP A 290 18.92 -24.04 5.12
CA ASP A 290 19.69 -25.08 4.44
C ASP A 290 19.09 -25.53 3.09
N ASP A 291 18.03 -24.86 2.61
CA ASP A 291 17.32 -25.15 1.35
C ASP A 291 16.74 -26.57 1.24
N LYS A 292 16.47 -27.24 2.37
CA LYS A 292 15.94 -28.63 2.38
C LYS A 292 14.45 -28.72 2.73
N THR A 293 13.91 -27.67 3.33
CA THR A 293 12.52 -27.67 3.77
C THR A 293 11.80 -26.42 3.30
N ILE A 294 10.57 -26.59 2.85
CA ILE A 294 9.65 -25.52 2.57
C ILE A 294 8.58 -25.51 3.66
N TYR A 295 8.32 -24.35 4.21
CA TYR A 295 7.23 -24.07 5.11
C TYR A 295 6.19 -23.21 4.41
N MET A 296 4.91 -23.53 4.61
CA MET A 296 3.82 -22.67 4.14
C MET A 296 2.60 -22.82 5.03
N PHE A 297 1.76 -21.80 5.08
CA PHE A 297 0.46 -21.89 5.72
C PHE A 297 -0.54 -22.54 4.76
N GLU A 298 -1.29 -23.49 5.31
CA GLU A 298 -2.42 -24.15 4.67
C GLU A 298 -3.69 -23.72 5.39
N LEU A 299 -4.62 -23.13 4.66
CA LEU A 299 -5.86 -22.58 5.19
C LEU A 299 -7.04 -23.24 4.47
N ASN A 300 -8.09 -23.61 5.20
CA ASN A 300 -9.34 -24.10 4.61
C ASN A 300 -10.11 -22.94 3.95
N ARG A 301 -11.10 -23.25 3.11
CA ARG A 301 -11.92 -22.24 2.41
C ARG A 301 -12.70 -21.34 3.38
N ASP A 302 -13.18 -21.88 4.50
CA ASP A 302 -13.85 -21.10 5.56
C ASP A 302 -12.89 -20.17 6.31
N GLN A 303 -11.60 -20.28 6.04
CA GLN A 303 -10.52 -19.45 6.59
C GLN A 303 -10.45 -19.41 8.12
N ASN A 304 -10.89 -20.47 8.77
CA ASN A 304 -10.96 -20.59 10.23
C ASN A 304 -10.11 -21.72 10.81
N ASP A 305 -9.44 -22.48 9.95
CA ASP A 305 -8.58 -23.63 10.30
C ASP A 305 -7.26 -23.54 9.52
N CYS A 306 -6.18 -23.17 10.20
CA CYS A 306 -4.89 -22.80 9.60
C CYS A 306 -3.76 -23.65 10.16
N TYR A 307 -2.97 -24.26 9.29
CA TYR A 307 -1.78 -25.05 9.64
C TYR A 307 -0.52 -24.44 9.07
N LEU A 308 0.57 -24.42 9.83
CA LEU A 308 1.91 -24.25 9.27
C LEU A 308 2.50 -25.63 9.02
N VAL A 309 2.81 -25.94 7.76
CA VAL A 309 3.23 -27.25 7.32
C VAL A 309 4.62 -27.23 6.73
N ALA A 310 5.43 -28.23 7.09
CA ALA A 310 6.78 -28.43 6.57
C ALA A 310 6.80 -29.51 5.48
N TYR A 311 7.49 -29.24 4.38
CA TYR A 311 7.66 -30.13 3.24
C TYR A 311 9.14 -30.36 2.92
N ASP A 312 9.48 -31.58 2.55
CA ASP A 312 10.80 -31.90 2.02
C ASP A 312 10.95 -31.36 0.60
N ALA A 313 11.92 -30.51 0.38
CA ALA A 313 12.13 -29.81 -0.89
C ALA A 313 12.70 -30.71 -2.02
N GLU A 314 13.19 -31.93 -1.71
CA GLU A 314 13.73 -32.86 -2.71
C GLU A 314 12.67 -33.87 -3.17
N THR A 315 11.79 -34.29 -2.27
CA THR A 315 10.83 -35.34 -2.52
C THR A 315 9.38 -34.86 -2.63
N GLY A 316 9.13 -33.61 -2.19
CA GLY A 316 7.80 -33.03 -2.06
C GLY A 316 6.97 -33.64 -0.91
N ASN A 317 7.55 -34.56 -0.12
CA ASN A 317 6.84 -35.23 0.96
C ASN A 317 6.50 -34.28 2.10
N LYS A 318 5.29 -34.39 2.65
CA LYS A 318 4.89 -33.71 3.87
C LYS A 318 5.69 -34.27 5.04
N LYS A 319 6.44 -33.40 5.76
CA LYS A 319 7.16 -33.75 7.00
C LYS A 319 6.26 -33.69 8.21
N GLY A 320 5.27 -32.80 8.20
CA GLY A 320 4.29 -32.67 9.25
C GLY A 320 3.74 -31.25 9.39
N ALA A 321 2.59 -31.12 10.07
CA ALA A 321 2.10 -29.83 10.55
C ALA A 321 2.84 -29.50 11.84
N ILE A 322 3.46 -28.31 11.88
CA ILE A 322 4.25 -27.87 13.05
C ILE A 322 3.55 -26.78 13.86
N TYR A 323 2.44 -26.26 13.36
CA TYR A 323 1.59 -25.31 14.07
C TYR A 323 0.15 -25.45 13.58
N HIS A 324 -0.79 -25.18 14.47
CA HIS A 324 -2.22 -25.18 14.17
C HIS A 324 -2.90 -24.04 14.91
N GLU A 325 -3.73 -23.28 14.20
CA GLU A 325 -4.52 -22.18 14.74
C GLU A 325 -5.94 -22.26 14.18
N THR A 326 -6.92 -22.12 15.06
CA THR A 326 -8.33 -22.02 14.70
C THR A 326 -8.94 -20.76 15.31
N ASP A 327 -9.96 -20.25 14.66
CA ASP A 327 -10.76 -19.12 15.17
C ASP A 327 -12.24 -19.35 14.87
N ALA A 328 -13.12 -18.86 15.72
CA ALA A 328 -14.57 -18.98 15.49
C ALA A 328 -15.07 -18.13 14.30
N LYS A 329 -14.28 -17.13 13.88
CA LYS A 329 -14.56 -16.26 12.75
C LYS A 329 -13.58 -16.55 11.62
N TYR A 330 -12.36 -16.02 11.70
CA TYR A 330 -11.32 -16.30 10.69
C TYR A 330 -9.90 -16.11 11.24
N VAL A 331 -8.97 -16.84 10.66
CA VAL A 331 -7.52 -16.70 10.82
C VAL A 331 -6.96 -16.07 9.52
N GLU A 332 -6.09 -15.10 9.65
CA GLU A 332 -5.54 -14.36 8.50
C GLU A 332 -4.00 -14.41 8.52
N PRO A 333 -3.37 -15.45 7.93
CA PRO A 333 -1.92 -15.52 7.81
C PRO A 333 -1.42 -14.53 6.75
N GLN A 334 -0.81 -13.44 7.20
CA GLN A 334 -0.35 -12.33 6.33
C GLN A 334 1.15 -12.37 6.05
N HIS A 335 1.94 -13.14 6.80
CA HIS A 335 3.39 -13.10 6.76
C HIS A 335 4.01 -14.50 6.80
N PRO A 336 5.07 -14.75 6.00
CA PRO A 336 5.84 -15.98 6.13
C PRO A 336 6.58 -16.02 7.48
N ILE A 337 6.96 -17.21 7.91
CA ILE A 337 7.88 -17.37 9.04
C ILE A 337 9.26 -16.84 8.67
N VAL A 338 10.01 -16.30 9.65
CA VAL A 338 11.35 -15.75 9.45
C VAL A 338 12.34 -16.42 10.41
N PHE A 339 13.32 -17.14 9.87
CA PHE A 339 14.33 -17.81 10.66
C PHE A 339 15.26 -16.83 11.36
N LEU A 340 15.69 -17.18 12.59
CA LEU A 340 16.70 -16.41 13.29
C LEU A 340 18.07 -16.56 12.59
N PRO A 341 18.78 -15.48 12.25
CA PRO A 341 20.08 -15.59 11.56
C PRO A 341 21.18 -16.21 12.44
N TRP A 342 21.02 -16.19 13.78
CA TRP A 342 21.98 -16.77 14.73
C TRP A 342 21.58 -18.16 15.24
N ASP A 343 20.36 -18.65 14.94
CA ASP A 343 19.89 -19.98 15.36
C ASP A 343 18.88 -20.53 14.36
N HIS A 344 19.34 -21.24 13.36
CA HIS A 344 18.54 -21.81 12.30
C HIS A 344 17.54 -22.90 12.71
N SER A 345 17.58 -23.33 13.99
CA SER A 345 16.58 -24.23 14.55
C SER A 345 15.33 -23.50 15.02
N LYS A 346 15.33 -22.16 14.98
CA LYS A 346 14.26 -21.29 15.48
C LYS A 346 13.82 -20.26 14.44
N PHE A 347 12.56 -19.88 14.52
CA PHE A 347 11.98 -18.86 13.66
C PHE A 347 10.97 -17.99 14.42
N ILE A 348 10.71 -16.83 13.90
CA ILE A 348 9.61 -15.95 14.36
C ILE A 348 8.40 -16.19 13.47
N MET A 349 7.25 -16.37 14.10
CA MET A 349 5.93 -16.42 13.49
C MET A 349 5.09 -15.24 13.99
N GLN A 350 4.31 -14.64 13.13
CA GLN A 350 3.32 -13.63 13.48
C GLN A 350 1.93 -14.26 13.56
N SER A 351 1.16 -13.89 14.59
CA SER A 351 -0.22 -14.36 14.77
C SER A 351 -1.03 -13.38 15.62
N GLN A 352 -2.34 -13.32 15.37
CA GLN A 352 -3.32 -12.58 16.19
C GLN A 352 -4.02 -13.47 17.24
N LYS A 353 -3.50 -14.64 17.55
CA LYS A 353 -4.17 -15.63 18.39
C LYS A 353 -4.48 -15.17 19.82
N ASP A 354 -3.77 -14.15 20.32
CA ASP A 354 -4.03 -13.54 21.64
C ASP A 354 -4.89 -12.25 21.55
N GLY A 355 -5.42 -11.95 20.36
CA GLY A 355 -6.25 -10.76 20.09
C GLY A 355 -5.54 -9.63 19.34
N PHE A 356 -4.21 -9.64 19.25
CA PHE A 356 -3.40 -8.62 18.55
C PHE A 356 -2.28 -9.31 17.78
N ASN A 357 -1.84 -8.69 16.67
CA ASN A 357 -0.72 -9.23 15.92
C ASN A 357 0.58 -9.11 16.71
N HIS A 358 1.13 -10.26 17.13
CA HIS A 358 2.36 -10.35 17.91
C HIS A 358 3.34 -11.38 17.37
N LEU A 359 4.58 -11.31 17.89
CA LEU A 359 5.69 -12.19 17.51
C LEU A 359 5.80 -13.37 18.48
N TYR A 360 5.89 -14.57 17.91
CA TYR A 360 6.07 -15.82 18.61
C TYR A 360 7.37 -16.50 18.18
N LEU A 361 8.22 -16.88 19.14
CA LEU A 361 9.40 -17.69 18.90
C LEU A 361 9.03 -19.15 18.88
N MET A 362 9.25 -19.80 17.75
CA MET A 362 8.98 -21.21 17.52
C MET A 362 10.28 -21.95 17.20
N ASN A 363 10.31 -23.26 17.42
CA ASN A 363 11.35 -24.10 16.87
C ASN A 363 10.84 -24.93 15.67
N THR A 364 11.76 -25.55 14.94
CA THR A 364 11.42 -26.37 13.75
C THR A 364 10.68 -27.67 14.08
N LYS A 365 10.51 -28.01 15.36
CA LYS A 365 9.69 -29.15 15.83
C LYS A 365 8.25 -28.76 16.10
N GLY A 366 7.91 -27.45 16.01
CA GLY A 366 6.56 -26.93 16.27
C GLY A 366 6.30 -26.51 17.73
N GLU A 367 7.33 -26.47 18.57
CA GLU A 367 7.19 -26.01 19.95
C GLU A 367 7.23 -24.48 20.00
N GLN A 368 6.23 -23.85 20.61
CA GLN A 368 6.29 -22.43 20.94
C GLN A 368 7.19 -22.25 22.16
N LEU A 369 8.34 -21.64 21.94
CA LEU A 369 9.31 -21.39 23.00
C LEU A 369 8.96 -20.14 23.81
N LYS A 370 8.37 -19.12 23.16
CA LYS A 370 8.07 -17.85 23.78
C LYS A 370 7.12 -16.98 22.94
N GLN A 371 6.30 -16.19 23.60
CA GLN A 371 5.71 -14.98 23.02
C GLN A 371 6.67 -13.81 23.24
N ILE A 372 7.18 -13.20 22.15
CA ILE A 372 8.20 -12.15 22.22
C ILE A 372 7.59 -10.78 22.53
N THR A 373 6.42 -10.49 21.94
CA THR A 373 5.69 -9.25 22.14
C THR A 373 4.27 -9.53 22.63
N SER A 374 3.71 -8.65 23.45
CA SER A 374 2.35 -8.77 23.97
C SER A 374 1.82 -7.40 24.39
N GLY A 375 0.51 -7.24 24.45
CA GLY A 375 -0.18 -6.04 24.89
C GLY A 375 -1.32 -5.61 23.95
N PRO A 376 -2.10 -4.57 24.29
CA PRO A 376 -3.23 -4.09 23.48
C PRO A 376 -2.77 -3.20 22.32
N TRP A 377 -1.86 -3.70 21.50
CA TRP A 377 -1.26 -3.04 20.35
C TRP A 377 -0.77 -4.09 19.34
N VAL A 378 -0.43 -3.68 18.13
CA VAL A 378 -0.02 -4.58 17.05
C VAL A 378 1.42 -4.35 16.61
N VAL A 379 2.11 -5.43 16.27
CA VAL A 379 3.29 -5.39 15.41
C VAL A 379 2.78 -5.12 13.99
N MET A 380 3.20 -4.01 13.41
CA MET A 380 2.80 -3.59 12.07
C MET A 380 3.78 -4.10 11.00
N ASP A 381 5.04 -4.31 11.39
CA ASP A 381 6.08 -4.80 10.48
C ASP A 381 7.24 -5.42 11.25
N LEU A 382 7.79 -6.51 10.72
CA LEU A 382 9.07 -7.08 11.13
C LEU A 382 10.13 -6.61 10.12
N VAL A 383 10.93 -5.60 10.53
CA VAL A 383 11.89 -4.93 9.64
C VAL A 383 13.15 -5.78 9.38
N GLY A 384 13.61 -6.52 10.38
CA GLY A 384 14.78 -7.38 10.29
C GLY A 384 15.45 -7.63 11.64
N PHE A 385 16.72 -8.04 11.64
CA PHE A 385 17.42 -8.47 12.83
C PHE A 385 18.70 -7.68 13.09
N ASN A 386 19.04 -7.53 14.37
CA ASN A 386 20.41 -7.26 14.83
C ASN A 386 20.94 -8.55 15.46
N GLU A 387 21.75 -9.27 14.67
CA GLU A 387 22.26 -10.58 15.04
C GLU A 387 23.10 -10.52 16.30
N LYS A 388 24.01 -9.54 16.40
CA LYS A 388 24.92 -9.35 17.54
C LYS A 388 24.18 -9.12 18.88
N ARG A 389 22.98 -8.52 18.82
CA ARG A 389 22.16 -8.20 19.99
C ARG A 389 21.04 -9.21 20.22
N HIS A 390 20.94 -10.23 19.39
CA HIS A 390 19.80 -11.16 19.38
C HIS A 390 18.46 -10.40 19.40
N SER A 391 18.35 -9.36 18.58
CA SER A 391 17.16 -8.51 18.57
C SER A 391 16.48 -8.52 17.22
N VAL A 392 15.15 -8.45 17.22
CA VAL A 392 14.33 -8.15 16.06
C VAL A 392 13.96 -6.67 16.07
N ILE A 393 14.04 -6.04 14.91
CA ILE A 393 13.60 -4.67 14.70
C ILE A 393 12.18 -4.71 14.16
N ILE A 394 11.27 -4.00 14.81
CA ILE A 394 9.85 -3.95 14.44
C ILE A 394 9.36 -2.53 14.31
N ALA A 395 8.26 -2.38 13.58
CA ALA A 395 7.38 -1.23 13.68
C ALA A 395 6.10 -1.64 14.43
N SER A 396 5.62 -0.78 15.31
CA SER A 396 4.39 -1.05 16.09
C SER A 396 3.67 0.23 16.47
N ASN A 397 2.40 0.12 16.86
CA ASN A 397 1.61 1.20 17.42
C ASN A 397 1.48 1.14 18.94
N GLU A 398 2.43 0.51 19.63
CA GLU A 398 2.47 0.36 21.10
C GLU A 398 2.35 1.70 21.84
N ARG A 399 2.96 2.75 21.29
CA ARG A 399 2.99 4.08 21.91
C ARG A 399 1.67 4.83 21.78
N ASN A 400 1.06 4.73 20.61
CA ASN A 400 -0.24 5.33 20.31
C ASN A 400 -0.84 4.64 19.07
N LEU A 401 -2.13 4.34 19.09
CA LEU A 401 -2.81 3.54 18.09
C LEU A 401 -2.81 4.14 16.67
N ILE A 402 -2.58 5.45 16.53
CA ILE A 402 -2.44 6.12 15.22
C ILE A 402 -1.00 6.50 14.89
N GLN A 403 -0.02 6.03 15.67
CA GLN A 403 1.40 6.18 15.39
C GLN A 403 2.01 4.87 14.90
N ARG A 404 3.12 4.99 14.21
CA ARG A 404 3.97 3.86 13.82
C ARG A 404 5.38 4.17 14.27
N ASN A 405 5.81 3.48 15.34
CA ASN A 405 7.10 3.68 15.98
C ASN A 405 8.02 2.49 15.77
N LEU A 406 9.34 2.69 15.85
CA LEU A 406 10.34 1.66 15.63
C LEU A 406 10.93 1.19 16.96
N TYR A 407 10.98 -0.12 17.15
CA TYR A 407 11.54 -0.74 18.34
C TYR A 407 12.56 -1.80 18.00
N SER A 408 13.60 -1.88 18.83
CA SER A 408 14.47 -3.05 18.95
C SER A 408 13.95 -3.93 20.09
N VAL A 409 13.63 -5.18 19.79
CA VAL A 409 13.08 -6.14 20.75
C VAL A 409 14.07 -7.28 20.92
N ASN A 410 14.63 -7.46 22.10
CA ASN A 410 15.53 -8.56 22.38
C ASN A 410 14.75 -9.88 22.45
N VAL A 411 15.11 -10.85 21.61
CA VAL A 411 14.40 -12.13 21.48
C VAL A 411 14.54 -13.00 22.74
N ASP A 412 15.68 -12.91 23.44
CA ASP A 412 15.97 -13.76 24.60
C ASP A 412 15.17 -13.33 25.86
N ASN A 413 14.99 -12.03 26.08
CA ASN A 413 14.34 -11.51 27.29
C ASN A 413 13.10 -10.64 27.06
N GLY A 414 12.76 -10.31 25.79
CA GLY A 414 11.59 -9.50 25.42
C GLY A 414 11.73 -8.01 25.71
N LYS A 415 12.92 -7.52 26.10
CA LYS A 415 13.14 -6.10 26.36
C LYS A 415 12.98 -5.30 25.08
N ARG A 416 12.09 -4.31 25.13
CA ARG A 416 11.82 -3.37 24.02
C ARG A 416 12.53 -2.04 24.26
N THR A 417 13.14 -1.49 23.22
CA THR A 417 13.80 -0.19 23.22
C THR A 417 13.32 0.60 22.02
N LEU A 418 12.77 1.79 22.25
CA LEU A 418 12.40 2.72 21.19
C LEU A 418 13.66 3.20 20.47
N ILE A 419 13.70 3.07 19.15
CA ILE A 419 14.87 3.40 18.32
C ILE A 419 14.61 4.44 17.26
N ASP A 420 13.37 4.91 17.09
CA ASP A 420 13.09 5.99 16.13
C ASP A 420 13.62 7.34 16.60
N ASP A 421 13.59 8.34 15.72
CA ASP A 421 14.23 9.64 15.95
C ASP A 421 13.57 10.42 17.08
N ASN A 422 12.24 10.50 17.16
CA ASN A 422 11.53 11.43 18.05
C ASN A 422 10.38 10.82 18.87
N GLY A 423 10.00 9.56 18.63
CA GLY A 423 8.90 8.88 19.32
C GLY A 423 7.50 9.38 18.94
N GLN A 424 7.35 10.10 17.83
CA GLN A 424 6.08 10.65 17.37
C GLN A 424 5.96 10.55 15.86
N GLY A 425 4.74 10.32 15.36
CA GLY A 425 4.47 10.30 13.94
C GLY A 425 4.44 8.92 13.33
N TRP A 426 4.72 8.85 12.04
CA TRP A 426 4.68 7.65 11.23
C TRP A 426 6.07 7.36 10.64
N HIS A 427 6.71 6.31 11.13
CA HIS A 427 8.11 5.95 10.85
C HIS A 427 8.22 4.78 9.89
N MET A 428 9.07 4.91 8.87
CA MET A 428 9.42 3.86 7.91
C MET A 428 10.92 3.57 8.04
N ALA A 429 11.27 2.31 8.23
CA ALA A 429 12.65 1.89 8.48
C ALA A 429 13.30 1.23 7.29
N SER A 430 14.60 1.52 7.08
CA SER A 430 15.51 0.70 6.28
C SER A 430 16.68 0.29 7.16
N LEU A 431 16.83 -1.02 7.37
CA LEU A 431 17.82 -1.60 8.28
C LEU A 431 19.10 -1.96 7.52
N SER A 432 20.26 -1.66 8.11
CA SER A 432 21.55 -2.15 7.58
C SER A 432 21.66 -3.66 7.71
N PRO A 433 22.44 -4.34 6.85
CA PRO A 433 22.59 -5.80 6.89
C PRO A 433 23.02 -6.38 8.24
N SER A 434 23.83 -5.66 9.02
CA SER A 434 24.18 -6.10 10.39
C SER A 434 23.10 -5.81 11.43
N GLY A 435 22.07 -5.02 11.09
CA GLY A 435 21.08 -4.53 12.02
C GLY A 435 21.56 -3.43 12.97
N GLN A 436 22.79 -2.92 12.78
CA GLN A 436 23.37 -1.89 13.65
C GLN A 436 22.79 -0.50 13.38
N PHE A 437 22.41 -0.20 12.13
CA PHE A 437 21.92 1.11 11.73
C PHE A 437 20.53 1.02 11.11
N VAL A 438 19.71 2.03 11.39
CA VAL A 438 18.41 2.23 10.76
C VAL A 438 18.42 3.60 10.10
N VAL A 439 17.96 3.66 8.85
CA VAL A 439 17.47 4.90 8.26
C VAL A 439 16.00 5.01 8.61
N ASP A 440 15.68 5.98 9.44
CA ASP A 440 14.34 6.29 9.90
C ASP A 440 13.78 7.46 9.08
N LYS A 441 12.85 7.17 8.17
CA LYS A 441 12.13 8.14 7.37
C LYS A 441 10.74 8.32 7.96
N TYR A 442 10.40 9.54 8.37
CA TYR A 442 9.12 9.77 9.03
C TYR A 442 8.52 11.14 8.73
N SER A 443 7.24 11.25 9.02
CA SER A 443 6.49 12.51 9.10
C SER A 443 5.72 12.57 10.40
N THR A 444 5.31 13.80 10.78
CA THR A 444 4.38 14.05 11.88
C THR A 444 3.25 14.93 11.35
N PRO A 445 2.19 15.19 12.09
CA PRO A 445 1.10 16.05 11.61
C PRO A 445 1.56 17.45 11.15
N THR A 446 2.71 17.94 11.66
CA THR A 446 3.26 19.26 11.35
C THR A 446 4.58 19.25 10.58
N VAL A 447 5.16 18.05 10.38
CA VAL A 447 6.45 17.89 9.68
C VAL A 447 6.24 17.01 8.44
N PRO A 448 6.46 17.52 7.23
CA PRO A 448 6.17 16.78 6.00
C PRO A 448 7.09 15.59 5.79
N ARG A 449 8.38 15.70 6.11
CA ARG A 449 9.35 14.58 6.09
C ARG A 449 10.63 14.92 6.81
N ASN A 450 11.09 13.97 7.61
CA ASN A 450 12.45 13.92 8.14
C ASN A 450 13.11 12.59 7.78
N ILE A 451 14.42 12.57 7.69
CA ILE A 451 15.24 11.35 7.59
C ILE A 451 16.32 11.43 8.65
N ALA A 452 16.38 10.43 9.51
CA ALA A 452 17.42 10.28 10.52
C ALA A 452 18.19 8.97 10.32
N ILE A 453 19.44 8.95 10.70
CA ILE A 453 20.29 7.76 10.77
C ILE A 453 20.46 7.43 12.25
N VAL A 454 19.98 6.26 12.65
CA VAL A 454 20.00 5.81 14.04
C VAL A 454 20.96 4.66 14.21
N ASN A 455 21.88 4.76 15.16
CA ASN A 455 22.69 3.62 15.60
C ASN A 455 21.90 2.89 16.69
N VAL A 456 21.38 1.71 16.38
CA VAL A 456 20.54 0.89 17.26
C VAL A 456 21.26 0.42 18.51
N GLU A 457 22.59 0.26 18.46
CA GLU A 457 23.38 -0.27 19.57
C GLU A 457 23.63 0.77 20.68
N ASN A 458 23.82 2.03 20.33
CA ASN A 458 24.16 3.10 21.28
C ASN A 458 23.15 4.26 21.32
N GLY A 459 22.10 4.19 20.51
CA GLY A 459 21.03 5.19 20.45
C GLY A 459 21.43 6.53 19.83
N LYS A 460 22.61 6.65 19.23
CA LYS A 460 23.05 7.90 18.58
C LYS A 460 22.23 8.14 17.33
N LYS A 461 21.74 9.35 17.18
CA LYS A 461 20.88 9.79 16.06
C LYS A 461 21.56 10.93 15.30
N THR A 462 21.48 10.88 13.98
CA THR A 462 21.98 11.93 13.09
C THR A 462 20.86 12.37 12.17
N ARG A 463 20.43 13.62 12.24
CA ARG A 463 19.44 14.17 11.32
C ARG A 463 20.10 14.35 9.95
N TYR A 464 19.62 13.59 8.96
CA TYR A 464 20.15 13.63 7.59
C TYR A 464 19.37 14.55 6.67
N LEU A 465 18.05 14.60 6.84
CA LEU A 465 17.17 15.52 6.12
C LEU A 465 16.09 16.06 7.04
N THR A 466 15.88 17.37 6.97
CA THR A 466 14.64 18.03 7.39
C THR A 466 14.07 18.68 6.13
N ALA A 467 13.05 18.08 5.56
CA ALA A 467 12.45 18.59 4.33
C ALA A 467 11.72 19.90 4.61
N THR A 468 11.86 20.83 3.69
CA THR A 468 11.05 22.06 3.70
C THR A 468 9.60 21.73 3.39
N ASN A 469 8.66 22.50 3.92
CA ASN A 469 7.26 22.36 3.59
C ASN A 469 7.03 22.75 2.11
N PRO A 470 6.66 21.83 1.21
CA PRO A 470 6.45 22.12 -0.20
C PRO A 470 5.25 23.02 -0.46
N TRP A 471 4.34 23.17 0.52
CA TRP A 471 3.15 24.01 0.44
C TRP A 471 3.36 25.42 0.98
N LYS A 472 4.60 25.79 1.27
CA LYS A 472 4.93 27.15 1.69
C LYS A 472 4.51 28.16 0.61
N GLY A 473 3.74 29.18 1.01
CA GLY A 473 3.21 30.20 0.10
C GLY A 473 1.85 29.86 -0.50
N TYR A 474 1.28 28.71 -0.13
CA TYR A 474 -0.10 28.33 -0.47
C TYR A 474 -1.04 28.59 0.71
N ASN A 475 -2.33 28.69 0.39
CA ASN A 475 -3.39 28.87 1.36
C ASN A 475 -3.84 27.50 1.92
N VAL A 476 -3.11 27.03 2.93
CA VAL A 476 -3.27 25.70 3.51
C VAL A 476 -4.36 25.70 4.58
N PRO A 477 -5.31 24.74 4.57
CA PRO A 477 -6.31 24.60 5.61
C PRO A 477 -5.73 24.15 6.97
N GLU A 478 -6.52 24.28 8.02
CA GLU A 478 -6.22 23.68 9.33
C GLU A 478 -6.64 22.22 9.35
N TYR A 479 -5.80 21.35 9.91
CA TYR A 479 -6.07 19.92 10.09
C TYR A 479 -6.21 19.61 11.58
N LYS A 480 -7.26 18.86 11.92
CA LYS A 480 -7.53 18.43 13.29
C LYS A 480 -7.71 16.92 13.34
N SER A 481 -7.36 16.33 14.47
CA SER A 481 -7.66 14.95 14.79
C SER A 481 -8.21 14.84 16.20
N GLY A 482 -9.00 13.83 16.45
CA GLY A 482 -9.58 13.55 17.74
C GLY A 482 -10.19 12.16 17.81
N THR A 483 -10.92 11.90 18.89
CA THR A 483 -11.66 10.65 19.08
C THR A 483 -13.11 10.93 19.40
N LEU A 484 -13.98 9.98 19.05
CA LEU A 484 -15.36 9.90 19.48
C LEU A 484 -15.70 8.46 19.82
N LYS A 485 -16.80 8.23 20.53
CA LYS A 485 -17.25 6.88 20.86
C LYS A 485 -17.97 6.23 19.69
N ALA A 486 -17.67 4.94 19.47
CA ALA A 486 -18.39 4.09 18.55
C ALA A 486 -19.86 3.91 18.98
N ALA A 487 -20.66 3.29 18.13
CA ALA A 487 -22.06 2.99 18.43
C ALA A 487 -22.26 2.04 19.63
N ASP A 488 -21.21 1.34 20.10
CA ASP A 488 -21.24 0.56 21.33
C ASP A 488 -21.11 1.42 22.61
N GLY A 489 -20.86 2.71 22.47
CA GLY A 489 -20.67 3.66 23.58
C GLY A 489 -19.36 3.52 24.37
N GLN A 490 -18.49 2.60 23.97
CA GLN A 490 -17.25 2.27 24.72
C GLN A 490 -15.98 2.47 23.90
N THR A 491 -15.94 1.97 22.65
CA THR A 491 -14.77 1.98 21.79
C THR A 491 -14.47 3.37 21.26
N ASP A 492 -13.21 3.82 21.38
CA ASP A 492 -12.79 5.08 20.80
C ASP A 492 -12.48 4.91 19.31
N LEU A 493 -13.07 5.78 18.49
CA LEU A 493 -12.81 5.88 17.07
C LEU A 493 -12.03 7.15 16.78
N TYR A 494 -10.96 7.04 15.99
CA TYR A 494 -10.17 8.19 15.58
C TYR A 494 -10.77 8.86 14.34
N TYR A 495 -10.80 10.18 14.35
CA TYR A 495 -11.22 10.99 13.20
C TYR A 495 -10.20 12.05 12.83
N ARG A 496 -10.28 12.50 11.60
CA ARG A 496 -9.60 13.67 11.06
C ARG A 496 -10.62 14.65 10.50
N MET A 497 -10.39 15.93 10.69
CA MET A 497 -11.12 17.02 10.04
C MET A 497 -10.17 17.91 9.28
N VAL A 498 -10.57 18.33 8.08
CA VAL A 498 -9.91 19.40 7.33
C VAL A 498 -10.85 20.59 7.29
N MET A 499 -10.44 21.68 7.93
CA MET A 499 -11.27 22.86 8.08
C MET A 499 -11.29 23.68 6.78
N PRO A 500 -12.40 24.36 6.44
CA PRO A 500 -12.41 25.26 5.30
C PRO A 500 -11.29 26.31 5.40
N VAL A 501 -10.65 26.62 4.28
CA VAL A 501 -9.67 27.70 4.26
C VAL A 501 -10.36 29.04 4.63
N GLY A 502 -9.74 29.81 5.54
CA GLY A 502 -10.36 31.02 6.07
C GLY A 502 -11.52 30.74 7.01
N PHE A 503 -11.48 29.64 7.75
CA PHE A 503 -12.51 29.19 8.67
C PHE A 503 -12.99 30.29 9.61
N ASP A 504 -14.31 30.49 9.67
CA ASP A 504 -15.00 31.40 10.59
C ASP A 504 -16.01 30.58 11.43
N PRO A 505 -15.86 30.49 12.75
CA PRO A 505 -16.72 29.67 13.60
C PRO A 505 -18.20 30.15 13.64
N ASN A 506 -18.49 31.35 13.14
CA ASN A 506 -19.84 31.90 13.07
C ASN A 506 -20.56 31.58 11.76
N LYS A 507 -19.88 30.93 10.80
CA LYS A 507 -20.47 30.48 9.53
C LYS A 507 -20.81 29.01 9.58
N LYS A 508 -21.78 28.59 8.76
CA LYS A 508 -22.09 27.19 8.54
C LYS A 508 -21.51 26.72 7.21
N TYR A 509 -20.90 25.54 7.24
CA TYR A 509 -20.19 24.98 6.10
C TYR A 509 -20.82 23.67 5.63
N PRO A 510 -20.96 23.45 4.31
CA PRO A 510 -21.26 22.15 3.77
C PRO A 510 -20.13 21.17 4.13
N THR A 511 -20.50 19.96 4.47
CA THR A 511 -19.56 18.96 4.98
C THR A 511 -19.54 17.72 4.11
N ILE A 512 -18.36 17.23 3.76
CA ILE A 512 -18.19 15.97 3.02
C ILE A 512 -17.52 14.96 3.94
N ILE A 513 -18.18 13.84 4.14
CA ILE A 513 -17.60 12.67 4.79
C ILE A 513 -16.90 11.84 3.72
N TYR A 514 -15.57 11.66 3.86
CA TYR A 514 -14.87 10.63 3.10
C TYR A 514 -14.89 9.33 3.91
N VAL A 515 -15.32 8.24 3.29
CA VAL A 515 -15.42 6.93 3.93
C VAL A 515 -14.75 5.85 3.07
N TYR A 516 -13.91 5.00 3.67
CA TYR A 516 -13.62 3.66 3.16
C TYR A 516 -14.36 2.64 4.01
N GLY A 517 -14.05 2.54 5.29
CA GLY A 517 -14.82 1.84 6.32
C GLY A 517 -14.64 0.34 6.37
N GLY A 518 -14.03 -0.28 5.37
CA GLY A 518 -13.89 -1.72 5.26
C GLY A 518 -12.67 -2.30 5.99
N PRO A 519 -12.53 -3.62 5.98
CA PRO A 519 -11.35 -4.32 6.46
C PRO A 519 -10.05 -3.77 5.85
N HIS A 520 -9.00 -3.75 6.65
CA HIS A 520 -7.70 -3.14 6.31
C HIS A 520 -7.74 -1.63 6.00
N ALA A 521 -8.84 -0.94 6.32
CA ALA A 521 -8.90 0.51 6.27
C ALA A 521 -7.99 1.13 7.33
N HIS A 522 -7.24 2.15 6.94
CA HIS A 522 -6.47 2.98 7.85
C HIS A 522 -6.33 4.38 7.23
N ASN A 523 -7.18 5.29 7.68
CA ASN A 523 -7.27 6.63 7.09
C ASN A 523 -6.73 7.71 8.00
N VAL A 524 -6.75 7.50 9.31
CA VAL A 524 -6.35 8.49 10.32
C VAL A 524 -5.09 8.01 11.02
N ASP A 525 -3.98 8.69 10.77
CA ASP A 525 -2.69 8.41 11.39
C ASP A 525 -1.93 9.69 11.75
N ALA A 526 -0.87 9.57 12.52
CA ALA A 526 -0.04 10.69 12.96
C ALA A 526 1.03 11.11 11.93
N SER A 527 0.84 10.82 10.65
CA SER A 527 1.67 11.34 9.56
C SER A 527 1.30 12.80 9.21
N TRP A 528 1.93 13.36 8.19
CA TRP A 528 1.73 14.75 7.81
C TRP A 528 0.25 15.03 7.52
N HIS A 529 -0.26 16.10 8.16
CA HIS A 529 -1.68 16.49 8.11
C HIS A 529 -2.63 15.36 8.55
N TRP A 530 -2.21 14.52 9.51
CA TRP A 530 -2.97 13.38 10.03
C TRP A 530 -3.37 12.35 8.97
N GLY A 531 -2.49 12.13 7.97
CA GLY A 531 -2.75 11.23 6.85
C GLY A 531 -3.75 11.79 5.82
N SER A 532 -3.98 13.11 5.80
CA SER A 532 -4.94 13.72 4.88
C SER A 532 -4.59 13.48 3.43
N ARG A 533 -5.60 13.18 2.63
CA ARG A 533 -5.48 13.08 1.19
C ARG A 533 -5.47 14.48 0.57
N SER A 534 -4.70 14.65 -0.48
CA SER A 534 -4.57 15.96 -1.15
C SER A 534 -5.90 16.51 -1.68
N TRP A 535 -6.82 15.63 -2.13
CA TRP A 535 -8.15 16.03 -2.55
C TRP A 535 -8.99 16.67 -1.42
N GLU A 536 -8.80 16.22 -0.18
CA GLU A 536 -9.47 16.82 0.99
C GLU A 536 -9.03 18.29 1.15
N THR A 537 -7.74 18.58 0.96
CA THR A 537 -7.19 19.94 0.96
C THR A 537 -7.78 20.79 -0.16
N TYR A 538 -7.93 20.24 -1.36
CA TYR A 538 -8.53 20.91 -2.50
C TYR A 538 -10.00 21.31 -2.21
N MET A 539 -10.79 20.41 -1.63
CA MET A 539 -12.18 20.67 -1.28
C MET A 539 -12.31 21.65 -0.12
N ALA A 540 -11.42 21.58 0.87
CA ALA A 540 -11.38 22.55 1.98
C ALA A 540 -11.11 23.98 1.46
N GLN A 541 -10.26 24.13 0.46
CA GLN A 541 -10.02 25.41 -0.23
C GLN A 541 -11.30 25.92 -0.93
N LYS A 542 -12.15 25.03 -1.41
CA LYS A 542 -13.45 25.37 -2.03
C LYS A 542 -14.54 25.72 -1.01
N GLY A 543 -14.25 25.65 0.28
CA GLY A 543 -15.14 26.02 1.37
C GLY A 543 -15.92 24.86 2.02
N TYR A 544 -15.50 23.62 1.77
CA TYR A 544 -16.07 22.45 2.43
C TYR A 544 -15.31 22.12 3.71
N LEU A 545 -16.01 21.59 4.69
CA LEU A 545 -15.43 20.86 5.80
C LEU A 545 -15.33 19.38 5.40
N LEU A 546 -14.16 18.76 5.58
CA LEU A 546 -13.95 17.34 5.33
C LEU A 546 -13.87 16.59 6.66
N PHE A 547 -14.51 15.43 6.74
CA PHE A 547 -14.52 14.59 7.92
C PHE A 547 -14.25 13.13 7.54
N ILE A 548 -13.35 12.49 8.25
CA ILE A 548 -12.91 11.11 8.02
C ILE A 548 -12.88 10.40 9.35
N LEU A 549 -13.54 9.26 9.45
CA LEU A 549 -13.63 8.44 10.65
C LEU A 549 -13.23 7.00 10.31
N ASP A 550 -12.29 6.44 11.09
CA ASP A 550 -11.99 5.01 11.06
C ASP A 550 -12.93 4.28 12.03
N ASN A 551 -13.95 3.62 11.47
CA ASN A 551 -14.94 2.86 12.21
C ASN A 551 -14.39 1.49 12.64
N ARG A 552 -15.09 0.80 13.55
CA ARG A 552 -14.79 -0.60 13.87
C ARG A 552 -14.89 -1.45 12.59
N GLY A 553 -14.02 -2.44 12.48
CA GLY A 553 -13.78 -3.21 11.27
C GLY A 553 -12.51 -2.77 10.51
N SER A 554 -11.97 -1.56 10.79
CA SER A 554 -10.67 -1.14 10.25
C SER A 554 -9.49 -1.79 10.98
N GLU A 555 -8.26 -1.64 10.45
CA GLU A 555 -7.08 -2.37 10.93
C GLU A 555 -6.31 -1.69 12.06
N HIS A 556 -5.30 -2.39 12.56
CA HIS A 556 -4.32 -1.95 13.57
C HIS A 556 -4.89 -1.74 14.98
N ARG A 557 -6.08 -2.26 15.25
CA ARG A 557 -6.75 -2.11 16.53
C ARG A 557 -6.97 -3.44 17.26
N GLY A 558 -6.51 -4.55 16.67
CA GLY A 558 -6.68 -5.90 17.18
C GLY A 558 -7.94 -6.61 16.69
N LYS A 559 -7.95 -7.92 16.94
CA LYS A 559 -8.92 -8.86 16.37
C LYS A 559 -10.39 -8.51 16.72
N GLU A 560 -10.67 -8.15 17.95
CA GLU A 560 -12.03 -7.81 18.39
C GLU A 560 -12.60 -6.60 17.65
N PHE A 561 -11.78 -5.58 17.46
CA PHE A 561 -12.14 -4.38 16.72
C PHE A 561 -12.32 -4.66 15.21
N GLU A 562 -11.44 -5.48 14.65
CA GLU A 562 -11.43 -5.82 13.22
C GLU A 562 -12.60 -6.76 12.86
N GLN A 563 -12.83 -7.79 13.66
CA GLN A 563 -13.77 -8.87 13.37
C GLN A 563 -15.21 -8.59 13.82
N VAL A 564 -15.53 -7.38 14.30
CA VAL A 564 -16.91 -7.02 14.68
C VAL A 564 -17.87 -7.06 13.50
N THR A 565 -17.36 -6.91 12.30
CA THR A 565 -18.12 -6.88 11.04
C THR A 565 -18.39 -8.26 10.45
N PHE A 566 -17.80 -9.32 11.03
CA PHE A 566 -17.90 -10.69 10.49
C PHE A 566 -19.36 -11.12 10.31
N ARG A 567 -19.68 -11.59 9.10
CA ARG A 567 -20.99 -12.00 8.59
C ARG A 567 -22.01 -10.86 8.37
N HIS A 568 -21.66 -9.59 8.68
CA HIS A 568 -22.56 -8.44 8.65
C HIS A 568 -21.88 -7.17 8.11
N LEU A 569 -21.15 -7.29 6.98
CA LEU A 569 -20.50 -6.12 6.37
C LEU A 569 -21.50 -5.00 6.09
N GLY A 570 -21.13 -3.78 6.49
CA GLY A 570 -21.91 -2.57 6.31
C GLY A 570 -22.86 -2.23 7.46
N ASP A 571 -23.04 -3.10 8.47
CA ASP A 571 -23.93 -2.84 9.60
C ASP A 571 -23.23 -2.01 10.69
N ASN A 572 -22.14 -2.51 11.26
CA ASN A 572 -21.38 -1.79 12.29
C ASN A 572 -20.73 -0.52 11.73
N GLU A 573 -20.26 -0.60 10.50
CA GLU A 573 -19.63 0.53 9.80
C GLU A 573 -20.60 1.70 9.65
N VAL A 574 -21.85 1.45 9.22
CA VAL A 574 -22.90 2.48 9.13
C VAL A 574 -23.20 3.06 10.50
N LYS A 575 -23.39 2.23 11.53
CA LYS A 575 -23.68 2.69 12.89
C LYS A 575 -22.60 3.62 13.44
N ASP A 576 -21.33 3.24 13.27
CA ASP A 576 -20.19 4.04 13.72
C ASP A 576 -20.04 5.34 12.91
N GLN A 577 -20.25 5.31 11.58
CA GLN A 577 -20.25 6.52 10.76
C GLN A 577 -21.37 7.48 11.18
N MET A 578 -22.51 6.96 11.62
CA MET A 578 -23.61 7.80 12.12
C MET A 578 -23.30 8.45 13.49
N GLU A 579 -22.45 7.86 14.34
CA GLU A 579 -21.90 8.58 15.51
C GLU A 579 -21.03 9.77 15.06
N GLY A 580 -20.26 9.61 13.97
CA GLY A 580 -19.57 10.72 13.31
C GLY A 580 -20.53 11.81 12.83
N VAL A 581 -21.64 11.45 12.21
CA VAL A 581 -22.69 12.40 11.80
C VAL A 581 -23.29 13.13 13.00
N LYS A 582 -23.57 12.42 14.08
CA LYS A 582 -24.08 13.00 15.32
C LYS A 582 -23.10 14.00 15.91
N TYR A 583 -21.80 13.67 15.93
CA TYR A 583 -20.76 14.60 16.34
C TYR A 583 -20.73 15.85 15.44
N LEU A 584 -20.72 15.69 14.12
CA LEU A 584 -20.76 16.81 13.17
C LEU A 584 -21.93 17.74 13.40
N LYS A 585 -23.15 17.19 13.59
CA LYS A 585 -24.37 17.96 13.85
C LYS A 585 -24.33 18.71 15.20
N SER A 586 -23.47 18.33 16.14
CA SER A 586 -23.27 19.05 17.40
C SER A 586 -22.37 20.29 17.25
N LEU A 587 -21.65 20.42 16.14
CA LEU A 587 -20.75 21.54 15.88
C LEU A 587 -21.51 22.73 15.27
N PRO A 588 -21.43 23.92 15.85
CA PRO A 588 -22.24 25.07 15.43
C PRO A 588 -21.96 25.56 14.00
N TYR A 589 -20.79 25.24 13.48
CA TYR A 589 -20.32 25.63 12.15
C TYR A 589 -20.60 24.56 11.07
N VAL A 590 -21.16 23.42 11.41
CA VAL A 590 -21.62 22.41 10.43
C VAL A 590 -23.02 22.72 9.96
N ASP A 591 -23.23 22.75 8.66
CA ASP A 591 -24.56 22.83 8.08
C ASP A 591 -25.16 21.42 8.00
N ALA A 592 -26.05 21.12 8.93
CA ALA A 592 -26.70 19.82 9.06
C ALA A 592 -27.56 19.42 7.84
N ASP A 593 -27.98 20.41 7.04
CA ASP A 593 -28.76 20.19 5.83
C ASP A 593 -27.94 20.02 4.57
N ARG A 594 -26.60 20.20 4.68
CA ARG A 594 -25.65 20.06 3.58
C ARG A 594 -24.51 19.10 3.96
N ILE A 595 -24.86 17.83 4.18
CA ILE A 595 -23.89 16.73 4.41
C ILE A 595 -23.87 15.84 3.19
N GLY A 596 -22.69 15.65 2.63
CA GLY A 596 -22.39 14.73 1.54
C GLY A 596 -21.45 13.60 1.96
N VAL A 597 -21.32 12.58 1.11
CA VAL A 597 -20.45 11.43 1.37
C VAL A 597 -19.76 10.98 0.08
N HIS A 598 -18.49 10.59 0.20
CA HIS A 598 -17.68 10.06 -0.90
C HIS A 598 -16.82 8.91 -0.42
N GLY A 599 -16.68 7.89 -1.25
CA GLY A 599 -15.76 6.78 -1.04
C GLY A 599 -15.58 5.94 -2.29
N TRP A 600 -14.52 5.14 -2.28
CA TRP A 600 -14.12 4.28 -3.40
C TRP A 600 -14.09 2.82 -2.97
N SER A 601 -14.46 1.88 -3.86
CA SER A 601 -14.45 0.44 -3.58
C SER A 601 -15.40 0.07 -2.43
N PHE A 602 -14.92 -0.48 -1.31
CA PHE A 602 -15.71 -0.62 -0.09
C PHE A 602 -16.30 0.72 0.36
N GLY A 603 -15.57 1.82 0.17
CA GLY A 603 -16.08 3.18 0.43
C GLY A 603 -17.21 3.59 -0.51
N GLY A 604 -17.22 3.09 -1.74
CA GLY A 604 -18.33 3.22 -2.67
C GLY A 604 -19.58 2.47 -2.19
N PHE A 605 -19.40 1.23 -1.70
CA PHE A 605 -20.43 0.47 -1.00
C PHE A 605 -20.97 1.25 0.21
N MET A 606 -20.10 1.77 1.06
CA MET A 606 -20.49 2.56 2.22
C MET A 606 -21.23 3.85 1.84
N THR A 607 -20.80 4.53 0.78
CA THR A 607 -21.47 5.74 0.28
C THR A 607 -22.93 5.44 -0.08
N ILE A 608 -23.18 4.40 -0.88
CA ILE A 608 -24.54 4.03 -1.27
C ILE A 608 -25.33 3.52 -0.06
N ASN A 609 -24.70 2.72 0.80
CA ASN A 609 -25.35 2.19 2.01
C ASN A 609 -25.80 3.32 2.94
N LEU A 610 -24.95 4.31 3.21
CA LEU A 610 -25.28 5.48 4.03
C LEU A 610 -26.40 6.29 3.41
N MET A 611 -26.35 6.58 2.10
CA MET A 611 -27.37 7.36 1.39
C MET A 611 -28.73 6.67 1.34
N THR A 612 -28.75 5.36 1.29
CA THR A 612 -30.01 4.58 1.19
C THR A 612 -30.56 4.13 2.55
N THR A 613 -29.70 4.06 3.57
CA THR A 613 -30.10 3.74 4.95
C THR A 613 -30.51 5.00 5.73
N HIS A 614 -29.84 6.13 5.46
CA HIS A 614 -30.07 7.44 6.09
C HIS A 614 -30.33 8.55 5.04
N PRO A 615 -31.36 8.40 4.20
CA PRO A 615 -31.67 9.36 3.13
C PRO A 615 -32.06 10.75 3.63
N GLU A 616 -32.40 10.87 4.89
CA GLU A 616 -32.69 12.16 5.56
C GLU A 616 -31.41 12.98 5.83
N VAL A 617 -30.24 12.32 5.91
CA VAL A 617 -28.99 12.95 6.26
C VAL A 617 -28.20 13.36 5.01
N PHE A 618 -27.93 12.39 4.13
CA PHE A 618 -27.01 12.57 3.03
C PHE A 618 -27.71 13.15 1.79
N LYS A 619 -27.31 14.37 1.40
CA LYS A 619 -27.92 15.09 0.27
C LYS A 619 -27.25 14.79 -1.05
N VAL A 620 -25.92 14.56 -1.03
CA VAL A 620 -25.11 14.29 -2.22
C VAL A 620 -24.10 13.17 -1.90
N GLY A 621 -23.94 12.23 -2.82
CA GLY A 621 -22.92 11.21 -2.73
C GLY A 621 -22.24 10.92 -4.04
N VAL A 622 -20.95 10.57 -3.97
CA VAL A 622 -20.18 10.05 -5.12
C VAL A 622 -19.58 8.71 -4.73
N ALA A 623 -20.07 7.64 -5.33
CA ALA A 623 -19.64 6.27 -5.10
C ALA A 623 -18.76 5.79 -6.25
N GLY A 624 -17.47 5.55 -5.97
CA GLY A 624 -16.53 5.05 -6.97
C GLY A 624 -16.34 3.55 -6.86
N GLY A 625 -16.37 2.82 -7.98
CA GLY A 625 -16.12 1.38 -8.08
C GLY A 625 -16.82 0.56 -6.98
N PRO A 626 -18.14 0.77 -6.70
CA PRO A 626 -18.76 0.24 -5.50
C PRO A 626 -19.00 -1.26 -5.56
N VAL A 627 -18.82 -1.96 -4.45
CA VAL A 627 -19.49 -3.24 -4.22
C VAL A 627 -20.98 -2.93 -3.95
N ILE A 628 -21.89 -3.72 -4.52
CA ILE A 628 -23.34 -3.58 -4.33
C ILE A 628 -23.93 -4.80 -3.63
N ASP A 629 -23.41 -5.95 -3.96
CA ASP A 629 -23.84 -7.22 -3.35
C ASP A 629 -22.63 -8.13 -3.18
N TRP A 630 -22.37 -8.57 -1.97
CA TRP A 630 -21.19 -9.33 -1.63
C TRP A 630 -21.14 -10.72 -2.28
N LYS A 631 -22.29 -11.29 -2.70
CA LYS A 631 -22.30 -12.55 -3.45
C LYS A 631 -21.62 -12.48 -4.83
N TRP A 632 -21.40 -11.26 -5.36
CA TRP A 632 -20.69 -11.03 -6.61
C TRP A 632 -19.21 -10.64 -6.39
N TYR A 633 -18.78 -10.59 -5.15
CA TYR A 633 -17.38 -10.32 -4.83
C TYR A 633 -16.58 -11.63 -4.77
N GLU A 634 -15.26 -11.53 -4.83
CA GLU A 634 -14.40 -12.72 -4.93
C GLU A 634 -14.34 -13.52 -3.61
N VAL A 635 -14.02 -14.81 -3.74
CA VAL A 635 -14.10 -15.83 -2.67
C VAL A 635 -13.20 -15.48 -1.48
N MET A 636 -11.90 -15.21 -1.72
CA MET A 636 -10.91 -15.11 -0.63
C MET A 636 -11.19 -13.96 0.32
N TYR A 637 -11.55 -12.79 -0.22
CA TYR A 637 -11.98 -11.64 0.56
C TYR A 637 -13.44 -11.80 1.04
N GLY A 638 -14.36 -12.05 0.11
CA GLY A 638 -15.79 -12.08 0.38
C GLY A 638 -16.14 -13.10 1.46
N GLU A 639 -15.68 -14.33 1.33
CA GLU A 639 -15.99 -15.41 2.28
C GLU A 639 -15.24 -15.27 3.60
N ARG A 640 -14.06 -14.62 3.65
CA ARG A 640 -13.39 -14.31 4.92
C ARG A 640 -14.30 -13.50 5.84
N TYR A 641 -14.97 -12.51 5.31
CA TYR A 641 -15.76 -11.57 6.09
C TYR A 641 -17.25 -11.90 6.15
N MET A 642 -17.76 -12.73 5.24
CA MET A 642 -19.19 -13.01 5.11
C MET A 642 -19.57 -14.49 5.17
N ASP A 643 -18.60 -15.42 5.24
CA ASP A 643 -18.81 -16.83 4.91
C ASP A 643 -19.37 -16.98 3.46
N THR A 644 -20.02 -18.11 3.13
CA THR A 644 -20.66 -18.28 1.83
C THR A 644 -22.10 -17.78 1.83
N PRO A 645 -22.68 -17.43 0.66
CA PRO A 645 -24.09 -17.13 0.57
C PRO A 645 -25.00 -18.28 1.04
N GLN A 646 -24.52 -19.53 0.97
CA GLN A 646 -25.26 -20.71 1.41
C GLN A 646 -25.26 -20.85 2.94
N THR A 647 -24.16 -20.49 3.61
CA THR A 647 -24.00 -20.63 5.06
C THR A 647 -24.39 -19.37 5.83
N ASN A 648 -24.49 -18.20 5.14
CA ASN A 648 -24.89 -16.94 5.72
C ASN A 648 -25.90 -16.17 4.85
N PRO A 649 -27.03 -16.78 4.44
CA PRO A 649 -27.99 -16.13 3.52
C PRO A 649 -28.57 -14.82 4.08
N GLU A 650 -28.79 -14.74 5.40
CA GLU A 650 -29.30 -13.55 6.06
C GLU A 650 -28.32 -12.38 6.04
N GLY A 651 -27.02 -12.65 6.29
CA GLY A 651 -25.98 -11.63 6.21
C GLY A 651 -25.82 -11.07 4.80
N TYR A 652 -25.82 -11.92 3.79
CA TYR A 652 -25.79 -11.50 2.39
C TYR A 652 -27.03 -10.70 2.00
N ALA A 653 -28.22 -11.12 2.44
CA ALA A 653 -29.45 -10.37 2.17
C ALA A 653 -29.47 -8.99 2.84
N SER A 654 -29.00 -8.87 4.09
CA SER A 654 -28.99 -7.62 4.85
C SER A 654 -27.93 -6.64 4.34
N SER A 655 -26.78 -7.13 3.84
CA SER A 655 -25.71 -6.32 3.30
C SER A 655 -25.93 -5.88 1.85
N SER A 656 -26.83 -6.53 1.10
CA SER A 656 -27.16 -6.17 -0.28
C SER A 656 -27.78 -4.77 -0.38
N LEU A 657 -27.25 -3.95 -1.29
CA LEU A 657 -27.76 -2.62 -1.57
C LEU A 657 -28.91 -2.62 -2.59
N ILE A 658 -29.11 -3.73 -3.29
CA ILE A 658 -30.17 -3.85 -4.31
C ILE A 658 -31.55 -3.48 -3.75
N PRO A 659 -32.04 -4.09 -2.64
CA PRO A 659 -33.37 -3.76 -2.11
C PRO A 659 -33.46 -2.37 -1.50
N LYS A 660 -32.33 -1.69 -1.28
CA LYS A 660 -32.26 -0.34 -0.73
C LYS A 660 -32.38 0.75 -1.80
N ALA A 661 -32.30 0.41 -3.09
CA ALA A 661 -32.33 1.36 -4.21
C ALA A 661 -33.55 2.31 -4.17
N LYS A 662 -34.71 1.78 -3.77
CA LYS A 662 -35.96 2.56 -3.59
C LYS A 662 -35.89 3.67 -2.54
N ASN A 663 -34.93 3.61 -1.62
CA ASN A 663 -34.78 4.58 -0.54
C ASN A 663 -33.93 5.79 -0.94
N LEU A 664 -33.29 5.76 -2.10
CA LEU A 664 -32.43 6.85 -2.57
C LEU A 664 -33.24 8.14 -2.75
N LYS A 665 -32.90 9.19 -2.00
CA LYS A 665 -33.52 10.53 -2.10
C LYS A 665 -32.54 11.60 -2.53
N GLY A 666 -31.28 11.51 -2.09
CA GLY A 666 -30.23 12.46 -2.42
C GLY A 666 -29.70 12.29 -3.85
N LYS A 667 -28.86 13.21 -4.26
CA LYS A 667 -28.11 13.13 -5.53
C LYS A 667 -26.95 12.14 -5.40
N LEU A 668 -26.97 11.07 -6.17
CA LEU A 668 -25.93 10.04 -6.18
C LEU A 668 -25.30 9.97 -7.57
N GLN A 669 -23.97 10.07 -7.64
CA GLN A 669 -23.19 9.69 -8.81
C GLN A 669 -22.43 8.40 -8.55
N ILE A 670 -22.55 7.42 -9.45
CA ILE A 670 -21.76 6.19 -9.46
C ILE A 670 -20.73 6.31 -10.56
N ILE A 671 -19.46 6.03 -10.26
CA ILE A 671 -18.33 6.10 -11.21
C ILE A 671 -17.60 4.77 -11.21
N ILE A 672 -17.33 4.22 -12.40
CA ILE A 672 -16.58 2.96 -12.54
C ILE A 672 -15.54 3.03 -13.65
N GLY A 673 -14.49 2.19 -13.57
CA GLY A 673 -13.71 1.76 -14.71
C GLY A 673 -14.46 0.65 -15.46
N LEU A 674 -14.53 0.72 -16.78
CA LEU A 674 -15.21 -0.31 -17.58
C LEU A 674 -14.51 -1.67 -17.48
N ASN A 675 -13.19 -1.65 -17.30
CA ASN A 675 -12.34 -2.84 -17.22
C ASN A 675 -11.94 -3.17 -15.77
N ASP A 676 -12.81 -2.80 -14.80
CA ASP A 676 -12.57 -3.07 -13.37
C ASP A 676 -12.61 -4.59 -13.08
N PRO A 677 -11.47 -5.24 -12.74
CA PRO A 677 -11.40 -6.66 -12.42
C PRO A 677 -11.62 -6.96 -10.93
N VAL A 678 -11.84 -5.92 -10.11
CA VAL A 678 -11.99 -6.00 -8.65
C VAL A 678 -13.45 -5.87 -8.26
N CYS A 679 -14.04 -4.69 -8.51
CA CYS A 679 -15.47 -4.45 -8.35
C CYS A 679 -16.12 -4.45 -9.73
N LEU A 680 -16.51 -5.63 -10.17
CA LEU A 680 -17.01 -5.87 -11.51
C LEU A 680 -18.14 -4.89 -11.90
N PRO A 681 -18.20 -4.41 -13.15
CA PRO A 681 -19.27 -3.52 -13.62
C PRO A 681 -20.69 -4.02 -13.34
N GLN A 682 -20.87 -5.34 -13.18
CA GLN A 682 -22.13 -5.97 -12.79
C GLN A 682 -22.74 -5.37 -11.53
N HIS A 683 -21.91 -5.02 -10.52
CA HIS A 683 -22.39 -4.39 -9.29
C HIS A 683 -23.19 -3.12 -9.59
N SER A 684 -22.55 -2.16 -10.25
CA SER A 684 -23.16 -0.86 -10.55
C SER A 684 -24.35 -0.98 -11.52
N LEU A 685 -24.20 -1.78 -12.57
CA LEU A 685 -25.27 -1.97 -13.57
C LEU A 685 -26.50 -2.63 -12.95
N SER A 686 -26.34 -3.58 -12.03
CA SER A 686 -27.45 -4.23 -11.33
C SER A 686 -28.15 -3.27 -10.38
N PHE A 687 -27.43 -2.40 -9.68
CA PHE A 687 -28.02 -1.37 -8.85
C PHE A 687 -28.81 -0.36 -9.68
N ILE A 688 -28.26 0.11 -10.80
CA ILE A 688 -28.97 1.04 -11.70
C ILE A 688 -30.23 0.37 -12.26
N LYS A 689 -30.17 -0.89 -12.64
CA LYS A 689 -31.34 -1.65 -13.10
C LYS A 689 -32.45 -1.65 -12.03
N GLN A 690 -32.10 -1.84 -10.77
CA GLN A 690 -33.07 -1.79 -9.67
C GLN A 690 -33.60 -0.36 -9.45
N CYS A 691 -32.74 0.66 -9.53
CA CYS A 691 -33.15 2.07 -9.43
C CYS A 691 -34.21 2.43 -10.49
N ILE A 692 -34.03 1.95 -11.72
CA ILE A 692 -35.03 2.17 -12.81
C ILE A 692 -36.37 1.54 -12.44
N GLN A 693 -36.37 0.34 -11.87
CA GLN A 693 -37.59 -0.34 -11.45
C GLN A 693 -38.30 0.40 -10.27
N ASP A 694 -37.50 0.95 -9.36
CA ASP A 694 -37.97 1.66 -8.18
C ASP A 694 -38.30 3.14 -8.46
N GLY A 695 -37.93 3.65 -9.65
CA GLY A 695 -38.15 5.06 -10.05
C GLY A 695 -37.13 6.03 -9.46
N THR A 696 -36.03 5.57 -8.87
CA THR A 696 -34.93 6.42 -8.41
C THR A 696 -33.90 6.64 -9.53
N GLN A 697 -33.20 7.77 -9.49
CA GLN A 697 -32.36 8.22 -10.64
C GLN A 697 -30.97 8.64 -10.21
N PRO A 698 -30.03 7.69 -10.00
CA PRO A 698 -28.63 8.00 -9.82
C PRO A 698 -27.99 8.42 -11.15
N ASP A 699 -26.99 9.30 -11.09
CA ASP A 699 -26.11 9.59 -12.20
C ASP A 699 -25.05 8.49 -12.34
N PHE A 700 -24.63 8.20 -13.57
CA PHE A 700 -23.65 7.15 -13.84
C PHE A 700 -22.58 7.62 -14.81
N PHE A 701 -21.31 7.40 -14.46
CA PHE A 701 -20.18 7.72 -15.33
C PHE A 701 -19.21 6.56 -15.43
N VAL A 702 -18.73 6.28 -16.64
CA VAL A 702 -17.85 5.18 -16.95
C VAL A 702 -16.57 5.69 -17.56
N TYR A 703 -15.43 5.17 -17.11
CA TYR A 703 -14.12 5.36 -17.71
C TYR A 703 -13.79 4.16 -18.60
N PRO A 704 -13.94 4.25 -19.94
CA PRO A 704 -13.59 3.17 -20.85
C PRO A 704 -12.10 2.86 -20.82
N GLY A 705 -11.74 1.57 -20.76
CA GLY A 705 -10.36 1.12 -20.71
C GLY A 705 -9.68 1.21 -19.34
N GLU A 706 -10.32 1.84 -18.36
CA GLU A 706 -9.73 1.98 -17.02
C GLU A 706 -10.10 0.82 -16.09
N PRO A 707 -9.14 0.38 -15.26
CA PRO A 707 -9.37 -0.63 -14.22
C PRO A 707 -10.00 -0.03 -12.96
N HIS A 708 -9.89 -0.73 -11.83
CA HIS A 708 -10.45 -0.29 -10.53
C HIS A 708 -9.94 1.08 -10.05
N ASN A 709 -8.68 1.41 -10.33
CA ASN A 709 -8.05 2.68 -9.93
C ASN A 709 -7.53 3.43 -11.16
N MET A 710 -8.05 4.64 -11.40
CA MET A 710 -7.59 5.52 -12.46
C MET A 710 -6.24 6.13 -12.11
N ARG A 711 -5.35 6.24 -13.10
CA ARG A 711 -3.99 6.79 -12.94
C ARG A 711 -3.73 7.91 -13.96
N GLY A 712 -2.65 8.67 -13.74
CA GLY A 712 -2.24 9.75 -14.64
C GLY A 712 -3.36 10.78 -14.83
N HIS A 713 -3.54 11.25 -16.05
CA HIS A 713 -4.55 12.25 -16.38
C HIS A 713 -5.98 11.85 -16.02
N GLN A 714 -6.33 10.56 -16.14
CA GLN A 714 -7.65 10.05 -15.77
C GLN A 714 -7.95 10.24 -14.28
N SER A 715 -6.94 10.18 -13.43
CA SER A 715 -7.10 10.46 -11.99
C SER A 715 -7.44 11.93 -11.74
N THR A 716 -6.78 12.87 -12.45
CA THR A 716 -7.08 14.30 -12.35
C THR A 716 -8.50 14.60 -12.81
N HIS A 717 -8.88 14.08 -13.98
CA HIS A 717 -10.25 14.20 -14.52
C HIS A 717 -11.31 13.59 -13.57
N LEU A 718 -11.01 12.43 -12.96
CA LEU A 718 -11.89 11.80 -11.97
C LEU A 718 -12.15 12.72 -10.77
N HIS A 719 -11.10 13.29 -10.19
CA HIS A 719 -11.23 14.15 -9.02
C HIS A 719 -11.88 15.51 -9.37
N GLU A 720 -11.69 16.01 -10.58
CA GLU A 720 -12.42 17.16 -11.10
C GLU A 720 -13.93 16.88 -11.17
N ARG A 721 -14.31 15.72 -11.73
CA ARG A 721 -15.70 15.28 -11.81
C ARG A 721 -16.35 15.11 -10.43
N ILE A 722 -15.67 14.47 -9.49
CA ILE A 722 -16.13 14.32 -8.11
C ILE A 722 -16.37 15.69 -7.47
N SER A 723 -15.38 16.59 -7.61
CA SER A 723 -15.43 17.94 -7.04
C SER A 723 -16.58 18.76 -7.63
N GLN A 724 -16.76 18.71 -8.94
CA GLN A 724 -17.82 19.42 -9.64
C GLN A 724 -19.21 18.93 -9.21
N TYR A 725 -19.38 17.61 -8.99
CA TYR A 725 -20.67 17.06 -8.54
C TYR A 725 -21.08 17.59 -7.17
N PHE A 726 -20.13 17.73 -6.24
CA PHE A 726 -20.39 18.37 -4.95
C PHE A 726 -20.69 19.88 -5.09
N ASP A 727 -19.96 20.57 -5.96
CA ASP A 727 -20.21 22.00 -6.20
C ASP A 727 -21.60 22.25 -6.79
N ASP A 728 -22.06 21.38 -7.68
CA ASP A 728 -23.37 21.52 -8.34
C ASP A 728 -24.55 21.23 -7.41
N TYR A 729 -24.38 20.34 -6.42
CA TYR A 729 -25.52 19.83 -5.65
C TYR A 729 -25.43 19.98 -4.12
N LEU A 730 -24.27 20.29 -3.55
CA LEU A 730 -24.09 20.39 -2.10
C LEU A 730 -23.73 21.81 -1.63
N LYS A 731 -23.15 22.63 -2.50
CA LYS A 731 -22.65 23.97 -2.16
C LYS A 731 -23.74 25.00 -1.86
#